data_40425715d88416a51e8ee0e1daec4e8f
#
_entry.id   40425715d88416a51e8ee0e1daec4e8f
#
_cell.length_a   1.000
_cell.length_b   1.000
_cell.length_c   1.000
_cell.angle_alpha   90.00
_cell.angle_beta   90.00
_cell.angle_gamma   90.00
#
_symmetry.space_group_name_H-M   'P 1'
#
loop_
_entity.id
_entity.type
_entity.pdbx_description
1 polymer ?
#
loop_
_entity_poly.entity_id
_entity_poly.type
_entity_poly.pdbx_seq_one_letter_code
_entity_poly.pdbx_strand_id
1 'polypeptide(L)'
;MNRLRLPILIPALLLPALAILAAQTASQSGAVFGYQDFSAEQAKTDQSFLAVPDPALARQELKILTAEPHVAGSPYDHKNAEYVASKFREAGLETEIVPYMAWLNTPTETLVQAYDANGKLLMTGPTKEHVSSDPFQNNPDVTPIFNGSSPSGDVTAEVVYANYCRLQDYDQLAELGVDVKGKIVLCRYGGNFRGVKVFIAQQRGALGVLIYSDPADDGYYRGDPYPHGPWGPETHVQRGSVQYLFKYPGDALTPGIASRPDLPASKRLKPSEAANLPKIPSEPLSWHDAAPILAHLGGPESPRSWQGALPFTYHIGPGVKVHLLLKMDYKYQPLWDVIGRVPGSEYPDDWVVAGNHRDAWVYGAVDPNSGTAAMLEAVHGVGVLLKDGWRPKRTIVFCSWDGEEEGLIGSTEWVEDHPEQLAHAVAYFNTDVGVAGPNFEASAVPSLKEFVRQVTKEVPSPKGGTVYEVWKQDQAEAAAHHALGVQEHAPTEAAVIGNDVRIGDLGSGSDFTPFIQHLGVPSTDIGSGGPYGVYHSTFDDYTWFVMNADPQFLYEQEMARVFGLEVLHMADADVLPYDYSTYGRELSAYLEEAQKKAEAEGTTDLDFGPAEEAAKQFTEYADQVRQKQDHPDQESQPSLAALNDQLRAVEGDFLSQAGLPDRPWFKHTIYAPGEYTGYAAVVIPGVNEAIEAKNDAVAQQQMTVLTDAIRRAAQTLREAAE
;
A
#
# COMPACT_ATOMS: atom_id res chain seq x y z
N MET A 1 71.64 52.67 -12.96
CA MET A 1 71.23 51.30 -13.31
C MET A 1 69.72 51.34 -13.52
N ASN A 2 69.36 51.38 -14.81
CA ASN A 2 68.01 51.60 -15.29
C ASN A 2 67.14 50.37 -15.13
N ARG A 3 65.95 50.51 -14.56
CA ARG A 3 64.86 49.52 -14.70
C ARG A 3 63.77 50.12 -15.55
N LEU A 4 63.64 49.59 -16.77
CA LEU A 4 62.53 49.81 -17.65
C LEU A 4 61.23 49.24 -17.05
N ARG A 5 60.20 50.05 -17.01
CA ARG A 5 58.81 49.60 -16.79
C ARG A 5 58.15 49.48 -18.14
N LEU A 6 57.76 48.27 -18.53
CA LEU A 6 56.84 48.02 -19.65
C LEU A 6 55.39 48.11 -19.11
N PRO A 7 54.49 48.74 -19.87
CA PRO A 7 53.05 48.70 -19.53
C PRO A 7 52.43 47.37 -20.04
N ILE A 8 51.73 46.69 -19.17
CA ILE A 8 50.91 45.50 -19.51
C ILE A 8 49.61 46.04 -20.08
N LEU A 9 49.41 45.87 -21.38
CA LEU A 9 48.08 45.93 -22.03
C LEU A 9 47.28 44.68 -21.68
N ILE A 10 46.17 44.87 -21.00
CA ILE A 10 45.16 43.82 -20.79
C ILE A 10 44.19 43.84 -22.02
N PRO A 11 44.13 42.81 -22.84
CA PRO A 11 43.11 42.71 -23.84
C PRO A 11 41.77 42.32 -23.14
N ALA A 12 40.74 43.17 -23.27
CA ALA A 12 39.38 42.84 -22.94
C ALA A 12 38.92 41.69 -23.85
N LEU A 13 38.88 40.49 -23.33
CA LEU A 13 38.22 39.36 -23.97
C LEU A 13 36.70 39.51 -23.73
N LEU A 14 36.00 39.93 -24.79
CA LEU A 14 34.56 39.72 -24.96
C LEU A 14 34.33 38.21 -25.06
N LEU A 15 33.85 37.57 -23.98
CA LEU A 15 33.24 36.26 -24.02
C LEU A 15 31.87 36.38 -24.70
N PRO A 16 31.64 35.71 -25.84
CA PRO A 16 30.29 35.51 -26.29
C PRO A 16 29.58 34.63 -25.28
N ALA A 17 28.44 35.08 -24.75
CA ALA A 17 27.50 34.25 -24.07
C ALA A 17 27.04 33.16 -25.07
N LEU A 18 27.65 31.99 -24.99
CA LEU A 18 27.06 30.78 -25.57
C LEU A 18 25.80 30.50 -24.74
N ALA A 19 24.66 30.91 -25.26
CA ALA A 19 23.41 30.27 -24.92
C ALA A 19 23.57 28.81 -25.37
N ILE A 20 23.81 27.93 -24.41
CA ILE A 20 23.62 26.49 -24.60
C ILE A 20 22.10 26.34 -24.71
N LEU A 21 21.56 26.47 -25.92
CA LEU A 21 20.33 25.78 -26.27
C LEU A 21 20.66 24.31 -26.06
N ALA A 22 20.26 23.72 -24.95
CA ALA A 22 20.07 22.31 -24.85
C ALA A 22 19.02 21.98 -25.93
N ALA A 23 19.49 21.55 -27.08
CA ALA A 23 18.65 20.80 -27.99
C ALA A 23 18.24 19.56 -27.19
N GLN A 24 17.07 19.60 -26.58
CA GLN A 24 16.35 18.38 -26.24
C GLN A 24 16.24 17.64 -27.57
N THR A 25 17.06 16.60 -27.69
CA THR A 25 16.80 15.56 -28.65
C THR A 25 15.40 15.06 -28.29
N ALA A 26 14.40 15.48 -29.04
CA ALA A 26 13.14 14.78 -29.08
C ALA A 26 13.54 13.31 -29.30
N SER A 27 13.42 12.49 -28.27
CA SER A 27 13.41 11.05 -28.43
C SER A 27 12.37 10.82 -29.52
N GLN A 28 12.71 10.09 -30.55
CA GLN A 28 11.70 9.58 -31.44
C GLN A 28 10.73 8.83 -30.55
N SER A 29 9.56 9.43 -30.32
CA SER A 29 8.48 8.79 -29.60
C SER A 29 8.12 7.54 -30.38
N GLY A 30 8.57 6.38 -29.89
CA GLY A 30 7.96 5.13 -30.28
C GLY A 30 6.46 5.26 -30.02
N ALA A 31 5.64 4.50 -30.75
CA ALA A 31 4.20 4.48 -30.51
C ALA A 31 3.94 4.25 -29.02
N VAL A 32 3.22 5.17 -28.37
CA VAL A 32 2.81 5.00 -26.97
C VAL A 32 1.68 3.99 -26.97
N PHE A 33 1.79 2.96 -26.13
CA PHE A 33 0.83 1.89 -26.04
C PHE A 33 -0.56 2.46 -25.69
N GLY A 34 -1.58 2.08 -26.47
CA GLY A 34 -2.95 2.56 -26.29
C GLY A 34 -3.36 3.75 -27.18
N TYR A 35 -2.46 4.32 -28.00
CA TYR A 35 -2.80 5.42 -28.90
C TYR A 35 -2.69 5.01 -30.37
N GLN A 36 -3.70 5.39 -31.19
CA GLN A 36 -3.67 5.21 -32.65
C GLN A 36 -2.56 6.01 -33.31
N ASP A 37 -2.44 7.24 -32.88
CA ASP A 37 -1.38 8.14 -33.26
C ASP A 37 -1.04 8.96 -32.00
N PHE A 38 0.13 8.71 -31.42
CA PHE A 38 0.62 9.58 -30.34
C PHE A 38 0.88 10.96 -30.97
N SER A 39 -0.22 11.68 -31.11
CA SER A 39 -0.25 12.94 -31.82
C SER A 39 0.63 13.97 -31.11
N ALA A 40 1.11 14.96 -31.87
CA ALA A 40 1.76 16.13 -31.31
C ALA A 40 0.86 16.86 -30.30
N GLU A 41 -0.43 16.61 -30.32
CA GLU A 41 -1.41 17.15 -29.37
C GLU A 41 -1.33 16.45 -28.01
N GLN A 42 -1.28 15.11 -27.96
CA GLN A 42 -1.09 14.38 -26.70
C GLN A 42 0.27 14.69 -26.08
N ALA A 43 1.34 14.66 -26.84
CA ALA A 43 2.68 15.02 -26.35
C ALA A 43 2.72 16.46 -25.78
N LYS A 44 1.94 17.38 -26.39
CA LYS A 44 1.79 18.73 -25.86
C LYS A 44 1.00 18.77 -24.56
N THR A 45 -0.05 17.97 -24.45
CA THR A 45 -0.85 17.82 -23.22
C THR A 45 0.02 17.32 -22.08
N ASP A 46 0.78 16.24 -22.31
CA ASP A 46 1.70 15.67 -21.32
C ASP A 46 2.79 16.67 -20.92
N GLN A 47 3.41 17.34 -21.88
CA GLN A 47 4.40 18.38 -21.58
C GLN A 47 3.80 19.53 -20.76
N SER A 48 2.56 19.94 -21.07
CA SER A 48 1.87 21.00 -20.34
C SER A 48 1.56 20.56 -18.91
N PHE A 49 1.10 19.31 -18.72
CA PHE A 49 0.87 18.73 -17.40
C PHE A 49 2.16 18.61 -16.58
N LEU A 50 3.21 18.00 -17.13
CA LEU A 50 4.49 17.78 -16.44
C LEU A 50 5.16 19.07 -15.95
N ALA A 51 4.81 20.22 -16.55
CA ALA A 51 5.33 21.51 -16.17
C ALA A 51 4.60 22.15 -14.97
N VAL A 52 3.44 21.60 -14.54
CA VAL A 52 2.60 22.22 -13.49
C VAL A 52 2.99 21.81 -12.07
N PRO A 53 3.20 20.53 -11.72
CA PRO A 53 3.50 20.15 -10.34
C PRO A 53 4.69 20.94 -9.76
N ASP A 54 4.46 21.64 -8.64
CA ASP A 54 5.40 22.61 -8.06
C ASP A 54 5.84 22.18 -6.65
N PRO A 55 7.13 21.93 -6.41
CA PRO A 55 7.68 21.59 -5.10
C PRO A 55 7.30 22.58 -3.99
N ALA A 56 7.11 23.86 -4.32
CA ALA A 56 6.75 24.85 -3.32
C ALA A 56 5.28 24.76 -2.89
N LEU A 57 4.38 24.39 -3.81
CA LEU A 57 2.98 24.14 -3.49
C LEU A 57 2.82 22.82 -2.72
N ALA A 58 3.44 21.73 -3.17
CA ALA A 58 3.46 20.46 -2.45
C ALA A 58 3.95 20.63 -1.00
N ARG A 59 5.04 21.40 -0.81
CA ARG A 59 5.52 21.77 0.54
C ARG A 59 4.48 22.49 1.37
N GLN A 60 3.73 23.42 0.77
CA GLN A 60 2.70 24.16 1.49
C GLN A 60 1.52 23.26 1.84
N GLU A 61 1.11 22.40 0.94
CA GLU A 61 0.00 21.45 1.12
C GLU A 61 0.31 20.44 2.20
N LEU A 62 1.46 19.77 2.14
CA LEU A 62 1.90 18.86 3.19
C LEU A 62 1.94 19.53 4.56
N LYS A 63 2.47 20.76 4.63
CA LYS A 63 2.51 21.52 5.89
C LYS A 63 1.13 21.83 6.46
N ILE A 64 0.11 22.03 5.61
CA ILE A 64 -1.27 22.30 6.03
C ILE A 64 -1.93 21.01 6.51
N LEU A 65 -1.80 19.94 5.74
CA LEU A 65 -2.39 18.64 6.03
C LEU A 65 -1.89 18.05 7.35
N THR A 66 -0.60 18.25 7.63
CA THR A 66 0.08 17.69 8.82
C THR A 66 0.21 18.66 9.99
N ALA A 67 -0.54 19.77 9.98
CA ALA A 67 -0.42 20.80 11.01
C ALA A 67 -0.90 20.32 12.40
N GLU A 68 -1.87 19.42 12.41
CA GLU A 68 -2.51 18.89 13.62
C GLU A 68 -2.75 17.38 13.49
N PRO A 69 -2.82 16.64 14.60
CA PRO A 69 -3.20 15.23 14.57
C PRO A 69 -4.60 15.04 13.99
N HIS A 70 -4.77 14.06 13.09
CA HIS A 70 -6.03 13.89 12.35
C HIS A 70 -6.40 12.42 12.12
N VAL A 71 -6.50 11.67 13.23
CA VAL A 71 -7.04 10.31 13.18
C VAL A 71 -8.47 10.32 12.63
N ALA A 72 -8.82 9.25 11.92
CA ALA A 72 -10.12 9.07 11.27
C ALA A 72 -11.32 9.50 12.13
N GLY A 73 -12.23 10.28 11.55
CA GLY A 73 -13.41 10.81 12.23
C GLY A 73 -13.16 11.92 13.25
N SER A 74 -11.94 12.45 13.33
CA SER A 74 -11.61 13.59 14.21
C SER A 74 -11.98 14.94 13.59
N PRO A 75 -12.07 16.03 14.40
CA PRO A 75 -12.37 17.35 13.84
C PRO A 75 -11.32 17.88 12.86
N TYR A 76 -10.05 17.50 13.01
CA TYR A 76 -8.98 17.91 12.08
C TYR A 76 -8.99 17.08 10.81
N ASP A 77 -9.35 15.81 10.87
CA ASP A 77 -9.57 15.00 9.70
C ASP A 77 -10.72 15.57 8.83
N HIS A 78 -11.86 15.93 9.43
CA HIS A 78 -12.92 16.65 8.70
C HIS A 78 -12.44 17.96 8.07
N LYS A 79 -11.59 18.73 8.78
CA LYS A 79 -11.01 19.96 8.27
C LYS A 79 -10.07 19.70 7.08
N ASN A 80 -9.31 18.60 7.12
CA ASN A 80 -8.48 18.18 6.01
C ASN A 80 -9.35 17.73 4.81
N ALA A 81 -10.48 17.05 5.04
CA ALA A 81 -11.45 16.72 4.00
C ALA A 81 -12.01 17.99 3.33
N GLU A 82 -12.38 19.02 4.12
CA GLU A 82 -12.82 20.33 3.58
C GLU A 82 -11.72 21.02 2.77
N TYR A 83 -10.46 20.92 3.22
CA TYR A 83 -9.31 21.47 2.51
C TYR A 83 -9.11 20.79 1.15
N VAL A 84 -9.04 19.45 1.12
CA VAL A 84 -8.92 18.68 -0.13
C VAL A 84 -10.08 19.00 -1.07
N ALA A 85 -11.32 19.00 -0.56
CA ALA A 85 -12.50 19.35 -1.36
C ALA A 85 -12.42 20.78 -1.94
N SER A 86 -11.82 21.72 -1.22
CA SER A 86 -11.62 23.08 -1.75
C SER A 86 -10.63 23.10 -2.91
N LYS A 87 -9.55 22.29 -2.82
CA LYS A 87 -8.54 22.17 -3.87
C LYS A 87 -9.11 21.53 -5.13
N PHE A 88 -9.90 20.45 -4.98
CA PHE A 88 -10.61 19.83 -6.09
C PHE A 88 -11.54 20.83 -6.81
N ARG A 89 -12.31 21.63 -6.07
CA ARG A 89 -13.17 22.69 -6.64
C ARG A 89 -12.37 23.80 -7.32
N GLU A 90 -11.24 24.23 -6.75
CA GLU A 90 -10.33 25.22 -7.33
C GLU A 90 -9.76 24.76 -8.67
N ALA A 91 -9.48 23.46 -8.81
CA ALA A 91 -9.07 22.82 -10.05
C ALA A 91 -10.21 22.67 -11.07
N GLY A 92 -11.47 22.83 -10.66
CA GLY A 92 -12.64 22.77 -11.53
C GLY A 92 -13.35 21.39 -11.55
N LEU A 93 -13.06 20.52 -10.58
CA LEU A 93 -13.71 19.23 -10.45
C LEU A 93 -15.11 19.37 -9.83
N GLU A 94 -16.06 18.56 -10.28
CA GLU A 94 -17.34 18.35 -9.60
C GLU A 94 -17.07 17.60 -8.30
N THR A 95 -17.21 18.29 -7.15
CA THR A 95 -16.69 17.80 -5.87
C THR A 95 -17.78 17.62 -4.83
N GLU A 96 -17.79 16.46 -4.19
CA GLU A 96 -18.64 16.15 -3.04
C GLU A 96 -17.82 15.57 -1.88
N ILE A 97 -18.36 15.67 -0.65
CA ILE A 97 -17.88 14.96 0.53
C ILE A 97 -18.94 13.92 0.89
N VAL A 98 -18.57 12.66 0.83
CA VAL A 98 -19.46 11.51 1.05
C VAL A 98 -19.25 10.98 2.46
N PRO A 99 -20.26 11.02 3.34
CA PRO A 99 -20.11 10.52 4.70
C PRO A 99 -20.43 9.02 4.80
N TYR A 100 -19.60 8.29 5.56
CA TYR A 100 -19.86 6.94 6.04
C TYR A 100 -19.80 6.87 7.57
N MET A 101 -20.30 5.79 8.17
CA MET A 101 -20.33 5.62 9.63
C MET A 101 -19.55 4.37 10.03
N ALA A 102 -18.40 4.54 10.63
CA ALA A 102 -17.53 3.43 11.04
C ALA A 102 -17.63 3.12 12.53
N TRP A 103 -17.55 1.82 12.89
CA TRP A 103 -17.50 1.33 14.26
C TRP A 103 -16.08 1.33 14.79
N LEU A 104 -15.65 2.45 15.39
CA LEU A 104 -14.28 2.70 15.82
C LEU A 104 -14.14 2.71 17.33
N ASN A 105 -12.94 2.35 17.81
CA ASN A 105 -12.56 2.42 19.23
C ASN A 105 -11.63 3.61 19.52
N THR A 106 -11.82 4.19 20.69
CA THR A 106 -10.91 5.19 21.24
C THR A 106 -10.55 4.78 22.67
N PRO A 107 -9.26 4.79 23.06
CA PRO A 107 -8.89 4.41 24.41
C PRO A 107 -9.31 5.49 25.42
N THR A 108 -9.91 5.07 26.54
CA THR A 108 -10.19 5.93 27.69
C THR A 108 -9.23 5.68 28.84
N GLU A 109 -8.63 4.49 28.89
CA GLU A 109 -7.56 4.15 29.84
C GLU A 109 -6.70 3.04 29.22
N THR A 110 -5.38 3.24 29.20
CA THR A 110 -4.39 2.23 28.83
C THR A 110 -3.35 2.11 29.93
N LEU A 111 -3.05 0.88 30.35
CA LEU A 111 -2.04 0.60 31.37
C LEU A 111 -1.35 -0.71 31.09
N VAL A 112 -0.04 -0.67 31.00
CA VAL A 112 0.82 -1.86 30.96
C VAL A 112 1.79 -1.80 32.14
N GLN A 113 1.72 -2.76 33.07
CA GLN A 113 2.65 -2.87 34.17
C GLN A 113 3.33 -4.23 34.15
N ALA A 114 4.66 -4.23 34.14
CA ALA A 114 5.44 -5.45 34.16
C ALA A 114 6.08 -5.67 35.57
N TYR A 115 6.08 -6.91 36.02
CA TYR A 115 6.60 -7.33 37.29
C TYR A 115 7.54 -8.53 37.16
N ASP A 116 8.67 -8.54 37.86
CA ASP A 116 9.56 -9.69 37.92
C ASP A 116 8.93 -10.88 38.67
N ALA A 117 9.64 -12.01 38.69
CA ALA A 117 9.19 -13.21 39.39
C ALA A 117 8.99 -13.01 40.92
N ASN A 118 9.55 -11.97 41.55
CA ASN A 118 9.41 -11.62 42.96
C ASN A 118 8.29 -10.60 43.18
N GLY A 119 7.61 -10.15 42.13
CA GLY A 119 6.57 -9.13 42.22
C GLY A 119 7.08 -7.69 42.26
N LYS A 120 8.36 -7.46 41.98
CA LYS A 120 8.90 -6.10 41.85
C LYS A 120 8.47 -5.48 40.53
N LEU A 121 7.93 -4.27 40.58
CA LEU A 121 7.59 -3.50 39.38
C LEU A 121 8.85 -3.18 38.56
N LEU A 122 8.84 -3.53 37.27
CA LEU A 122 9.91 -3.30 36.29
C LEU A 122 9.64 -2.06 35.43
N MET A 123 8.40 -1.89 34.99
CA MET A 123 7.98 -0.76 34.18
C MET A 123 6.49 -0.46 34.30
N THR A 124 6.10 0.77 34.00
CA THR A 124 4.72 1.20 33.79
C THR A 124 4.66 1.99 32.50
N GLY A 125 3.79 1.58 31.58
CA GLY A 125 3.62 2.19 30.26
C GLY A 125 2.15 2.11 29.79
N PRO A 126 1.88 2.43 28.52
CA PRO A 126 2.86 2.86 27.52
C PRO A 126 3.46 4.23 27.86
N THR A 127 4.76 4.38 27.59
CA THR A 127 5.49 5.65 27.80
C THR A 127 5.18 6.61 26.66
N LYS A 128 4.81 7.85 27.00
CA LYS A 128 4.58 8.89 25.98
C LYS A 128 5.82 9.08 25.12
N GLU A 129 5.62 9.14 23.81
CA GLU A 129 6.66 9.44 22.83
C GLU A 129 7.29 10.80 23.12
N HIS A 130 8.62 10.87 23.06
CA HIS A 130 9.36 12.06 23.43
C HIS A 130 10.70 12.19 22.71
N VAL A 131 10.86 13.30 21.96
CA VAL A 131 12.11 13.82 21.43
C VAL A 131 12.16 15.31 21.73
N SER A 132 13.04 15.75 22.62
CA SER A 132 13.02 17.11 23.18
C SER A 132 13.13 18.25 22.15
N SER A 133 13.70 18.00 21.00
CA SER A 133 13.83 18.96 19.88
C SER A 133 12.63 18.97 18.94
N ASP A 134 11.73 18.01 19.04
CA ASP A 134 10.55 17.90 18.19
C ASP A 134 9.47 18.91 18.62
N PRO A 135 9.02 19.81 17.75
CA PRO A 135 8.01 20.80 18.10
C PRO A 135 6.60 20.22 18.24
N PHE A 136 6.31 19.05 17.64
CA PHE A 136 4.96 18.46 17.53
C PHE A 136 4.59 17.56 18.73
N GLN A 137 5.58 17.00 19.44
CA GLN A 137 5.37 16.01 20.51
C GLN A 137 4.50 16.49 21.71
N ASN A 138 4.33 17.78 21.89
CA ASN A 138 3.61 18.36 23.03
C ASN A 138 2.19 18.82 22.68
N ASN A 139 1.72 18.57 21.45
CA ASN A 139 0.34 18.88 21.08
C ASN A 139 -0.61 18.05 21.96
N PRO A 140 -1.61 18.67 22.64
CA PRO A 140 -2.55 17.94 23.48
C PRO A 140 -3.49 16.99 22.73
N ASP A 141 -3.64 17.19 21.41
CA ASP A 141 -4.51 16.41 20.54
C ASP A 141 -3.79 15.21 19.90
N VAL A 142 -2.50 14.98 20.26
CA VAL A 142 -1.79 13.76 19.83
C VAL A 142 -2.58 12.52 20.19
N THR A 143 -2.86 11.69 19.20
CA THR A 143 -3.60 10.44 19.37
C THR A 143 -2.92 9.55 20.42
N PRO A 144 -3.66 9.04 21.41
CA PRO A 144 -3.10 8.12 22.41
C PRO A 144 -2.41 6.92 21.75
N ILE A 145 -1.51 6.30 22.51
CA ILE A 145 -0.90 5.03 22.11
C ILE A 145 -1.95 3.94 22.29
N PHE A 146 -2.31 3.23 21.19
CA PHE A 146 -3.23 2.10 21.20
C PHE A 146 -3.21 1.35 19.86
N ASN A 147 -3.79 0.16 19.81
CA ASN A 147 -4.15 -0.49 18.56
C ASN A 147 -5.63 -0.25 18.23
N GLY A 148 -5.91 0.23 17.02
CA GLY A 148 -7.26 0.27 16.47
C GLY A 148 -7.88 -1.13 16.46
N SER A 149 -9.20 -1.22 16.63
CA SER A 149 -9.96 -2.47 16.73
C SER A 149 -9.62 -3.38 17.92
N SER A 150 -8.69 -3.02 18.81
CA SER A 150 -8.42 -3.78 20.04
C SER A 150 -9.61 -3.72 20.99
N PRO A 151 -10.11 -4.84 21.57
CA PRO A 151 -11.15 -4.82 22.57
C PRO A 151 -10.65 -4.33 23.93
N SER A 152 -11.58 -3.90 24.78
CA SER A 152 -11.28 -3.71 26.22
C SER A 152 -10.87 -5.03 26.87
N GLY A 153 -9.96 -4.95 27.83
CA GLY A 153 -9.51 -6.12 28.61
C GLY A 153 -8.81 -5.71 29.90
N ASP A 154 -8.86 -6.61 30.88
CA ASP A 154 -8.14 -6.49 32.16
C ASP A 154 -7.55 -7.87 32.46
N VAL A 155 -6.29 -8.07 32.06
CA VAL A 155 -5.62 -9.37 32.14
C VAL A 155 -4.28 -9.26 32.85
N THR A 156 -3.98 -10.24 33.72
CA THR A 156 -2.67 -10.38 34.33
C THR A 156 -2.15 -11.78 34.09
N ALA A 157 -1.05 -11.91 33.34
CA ALA A 157 -0.48 -13.20 32.98
C ALA A 157 1.04 -13.14 32.86
N GLU A 158 1.68 -14.31 32.82
CA GLU A 158 3.08 -14.44 32.39
C GLU A 158 3.26 -14.10 30.94
N VAL A 159 4.45 -13.56 30.59
CA VAL A 159 4.80 -13.16 29.22
C VAL A 159 5.63 -14.25 28.56
N VAL A 160 5.32 -14.50 27.28
CA VAL A 160 6.13 -15.31 26.35
C VAL A 160 6.53 -14.45 25.16
N TYR A 161 7.81 -14.39 24.86
CA TYR A 161 8.34 -13.77 23.65
C TYR A 161 8.22 -14.73 22.46
N ALA A 162 7.60 -14.30 21.40
CA ALA A 162 7.29 -15.12 20.21
C ALA A 162 7.79 -14.52 18.90
N ASN A 163 8.94 -13.84 18.89
CA ASN A 163 9.54 -13.22 17.72
C ASN A 163 8.53 -12.33 16.95
N TYR A 164 8.28 -12.61 15.66
CA TYR A 164 7.28 -11.90 14.85
C TYR A 164 5.86 -12.46 14.98
N CYS A 165 5.64 -13.47 15.83
CA CYS A 165 4.32 -14.10 16.02
C CYS A 165 3.72 -14.72 14.74
N ARG A 166 4.54 -15.26 13.85
CA ARG A 166 4.12 -16.02 12.67
C ARG A 166 3.80 -17.46 13.05
N LEU A 167 3.13 -18.20 12.19
CA LEU A 167 2.83 -19.64 12.43
C LEU A 167 4.08 -20.43 12.81
N GLN A 168 5.16 -20.30 12.02
CA GLN A 168 6.41 -20.99 12.26
C GLN A 168 7.10 -20.58 13.58
N ASP A 169 6.87 -19.34 14.06
CA ASP A 169 7.39 -18.92 15.37
C ASP A 169 6.68 -19.67 16.51
N TYR A 170 5.37 -19.90 16.39
CA TYR A 170 4.63 -20.71 17.38
C TYR A 170 4.98 -22.21 17.30
N ASP A 171 5.25 -22.74 16.11
CA ASP A 171 5.72 -24.12 15.97
C ASP A 171 7.11 -24.31 16.60
N GLN A 172 8.00 -23.33 16.43
CA GLN A 172 9.30 -23.29 17.09
C GLN A 172 9.15 -23.21 18.64
N LEU A 173 8.18 -22.44 19.16
CA LEU A 173 7.89 -22.41 20.61
C LEU A 173 7.45 -23.81 21.10
N ALA A 174 6.58 -24.48 20.36
CA ALA A 174 6.13 -25.84 20.71
C ALA A 174 7.29 -26.84 20.74
N GLU A 175 8.22 -26.78 19.78
CA GLU A 175 9.45 -27.60 19.77
C GLU A 175 10.33 -27.32 20.99
N LEU A 176 10.37 -26.06 21.47
CA LEU A 176 11.09 -25.67 22.69
C LEU A 176 10.32 -25.98 23.97
N GLY A 177 9.13 -26.59 23.89
CA GLY A 177 8.28 -26.95 25.01
C GLY A 177 7.60 -25.77 25.69
N VAL A 178 7.42 -24.64 24.99
CA VAL A 178 6.78 -23.42 25.50
C VAL A 178 5.38 -23.28 24.91
N ASP A 179 4.37 -23.15 25.78
CA ASP A 179 2.97 -22.92 25.42
C ASP A 179 2.55 -21.48 25.76
N VAL A 180 1.82 -20.84 24.85
CA VAL A 180 1.29 -19.49 25.01
C VAL A 180 -0.12 -19.45 25.60
N LYS A 181 -0.77 -20.61 25.76
CA LYS A 181 -2.12 -20.70 26.30
C LYS A 181 -2.19 -20.10 27.72
N GLY A 182 -3.12 -19.16 27.90
CA GLY A 182 -3.30 -18.48 29.18
C GLY A 182 -2.19 -17.47 29.52
N LYS A 183 -1.39 -17.05 28.54
CA LYS A 183 -0.28 -16.10 28.69
C LYS A 183 -0.54 -14.82 27.90
N ILE A 184 0.27 -13.79 28.10
CA ILE A 184 0.39 -12.64 27.24
C ILE A 184 1.57 -12.92 26.30
N VAL A 185 1.39 -12.65 25.00
CA VAL A 185 2.44 -12.83 24.00
C VAL A 185 3.08 -11.48 23.70
N LEU A 186 4.41 -11.43 23.67
CA LEU A 186 5.19 -10.27 23.24
C LEU A 186 5.75 -10.54 21.84
N CYS A 187 5.32 -9.72 20.85
CA CYS A 187 5.71 -9.82 19.46
C CYS A 187 6.56 -8.61 19.02
N ARG A 188 7.44 -8.80 18.03
CA ARG A 188 8.07 -7.72 17.27
C ARG A 188 7.16 -7.28 16.14
N TYR A 189 7.20 -6.00 15.74
CA TYR A 189 6.71 -5.56 14.44
C TYR A 189 7.54 -6.15 13.31
N GLY A 190 6.97 -6.24 12.12
CA GLY A 190 7.57 -6.92 10.95
C GLY A 190 7.17 -8.40 10.81
N GLY A 191 7.54 -9.01 9.70
CA GLY A 191 7.32 -10.43 9.40
C GLY A 191 5.91 -10.83 8.98
N ASN A 192 4.87 -10.17 9.48
CA ASN A 192 3.47 -10.26 9.07
C ASN A 192 2.67 -9.05 9.61
N PHE A 193 1.45 -8.88 9.12
CA PHE A 193 0.53 -7.83 9.56
C PHE A 193 0.19 -7.94 11.05
N ARG A 194 0.05 -6.80 11.74
CA ARG A 194 -0.21 -6.75 13.20
C ARG A 194 -1.49 -7.47 13.62
N GLY A 195 -2.55 -7.39 12.82
CA GLY A 195 -3.80 -8.13 13.06
C GLY A 195 -3.61 -9.65 13.01
N VAL A 196 -2.76 -10.13 12.11
CA VAL A 196 -2.41 -11.58 12.02
C VAL A 196 -1.70 -12.05 13.28
N LYS A 197 -0.83 -11.23 13.90
CA LYS A 197 -0.18 -11.56 15.18
C LYS A 197 -1.21 -11.84 16.28
N VAL A 198 -2.20 -10.95 16.39
CA VAL A 198 -3.30 -11.08 17.37
C VAL A 198 -4.19 -12.27 17.03
N PHE A 199 -4.50 -12.50 15.77
CA PHE A 199 -5.30 -13.62 15.29
C PHE A 199 -4.68 -14.97 15.68
N ILE A 200 -3.41 -15.19 15.35
CA ILE A 200 -2.71 -16.43 15.65
C ILE A 200 -2.58 -16.61 17.18
N ALA A 201 -2.22 -15.56 17.92
CA ALA A 201 -2.13 -15.60 19.37
C ALA A 201 -3.48 -16.02 19.99
N GLN A 202 -4.59 -15.43 19.52
CA GLN A 202 -5.95 -15.78 19.95
C GLN A 202 -6.28 -17.24 19.65
N GLN A 203 -5.96 -17.74 18.46
CA GLN A 203 -6.17 -19.15 18.10
C GLN A 203 -5.39 -20.11 18.99
N ARG A 204 -4.19 -19.71 19.43
CA ARG A 204 -3.32 -20.48 20.36
C ARG A 204 -3.72 -20.29 21.84
N GLY A 205 -4.79 -19.54 22.12
CA GLY A 205 -5.34 -19.37 23.48
C GLY A 205 -4.60 -18.38 24.36
N ALA A 206 -3.85 -17.44 23.79
CA ALA A 206 -3.28 -16.30 24.51
C ALA A 206 -4.37 -15.40 25.09
N LEU A 207 -4.08 -14.68 26.17
CA LEU A 207 -5.00 -13.77 26.86
C LEU A 207 -4.88 -12.31 26.37
N GLY A 208 -3.75 -11.96 25.75
CA GLY A 208 -3.47 -10.65 25.21
C GLY A 208 -2.16 -10.63 24.44
N VAL A 209 -1.93 -9.56 23.69
CA VAL A 209 -0.74 -9.38 22.86
C VAL A 209 -0.13 -8.01 23.14
N LEU A 210 1.18 -7.96 23.25
CA LEU A 210 1.98 -6.74 23.21
C LEU A 210 2.82 -6.76 21.94
N ILE A 211 2.85 -5.67 21.20
CA ILE A 211 3.63 -5.59 19.96
C ILE A 211 4.61 -4.43 20.09
N TYR A 212 5.90 -4.66 19.83
CA TYR A 212 6.91 -3.61 19.97
C TYR A 212 7.82 -3.50 18.75
N SER A 213 8.33 -2.31 18.49
CA SER A 213 9.37 -2.04 17.51
C SER A 213 10.74 -2.38 18.10
N ASP A 214 11.41 -3.40 17.54
CA ASP A 214 12.78 -3.72 17.96
C ASP A 214 13.77 -2.82 17.24
N PRO A 215 14.84 -2.33 17.91
CA PRO A 215 15.85 -1.49 17.25
C PRO A 215 16.55 -2.14 16.05
N ALA A 216 16.47 -3.46 15.89
CA ALA A 216 16.95 -4.19 14.73
C ALA A 216 16.12 -3.94 13.47
N ASP A 217 14.84 -3.60 13.64
CA ASP A 217 13.90 -3.48 12.53
C ASP A 217 13.74 -2.02 12.08
N ASP A 218 13.56 -1.08 13.02
CA ASP A 218 13.29 0.33 12.72
C ASP A 218 14.04 1.34 13.60
N GLY A 219 15.03 0.90 14.41
CA GLY A 219 15.78 1.75 15.34
C GLY A 219 17.27 1.86 15.05
N TYR A 220 18.03 2.12 16.12
CA TYR A 220 19.47 2.49 16.07
C TYR A 220 20.38 1.44 15.40
N TYR A 221 19.95 0.23 15.23
CA TYR A 221 20.73 -0.80 14.55
C TYR A 221 20.74 -0.60 13.02
N ARG A 222 19.73 0.09 12.50
CA ARG A 222 19.62 0.44 11.07
C ARG A 222 20.37 1.73 10.73
N GLY A 223 20.57 2.62 11.70
CA GLY A 223 21.24 3.90 11.52
C GLY A 223 20.94 4.89 12.65
N ASP A 224 21.26 6.15 12.44
CA ASP A 224 21.03 7.18 13.45
C ASP A 224 19.52 7.39 13.70
N PRO A 225 19.07 7.33 14.97
CA PRO A 225 17.68 7.62 15.31
C PRO A 225 17.34 9.11 15.19
N TYR A 226 16.07 9.41 14.95
CA TYR A 226 15.53 10.77 15.04
C TYR A 226 15.82 11.40 16.42
N PRO A 227 16.30 12.66 16.52
CA PRO A 227 16.33 13.68 15.47
C PRO A 227 17.66 13.77 14.69
N HIS A 228 18.55 12.80 14.78
CA HIS A 228 19.86 12.82 14.10
C HIS A 228 19.86 12.05 12.77
N GLY A 229 18.85 11.22 12.55
CA GLY A 229 18.65 10.43 11.34
C GLY A 229 17.19 9.96 11.22
N PRO A 230 16.90 9.08 10.26
CA PRO A 230 15.54 8.71 9.90
C PRO A 230 14.91 7.62 10.77
N TRP A 231 15.69 6.97 11.67
CA TRP A 231 15.23 5.78 12.38
C TRP A 231 14.52 6.11 13.70
N GLY A 232 13.68 5.18 14.15
CA GLY A 232 12.86 5.33 15.36
C GLY A 232 13.68 5.59 16.63
N PRO A 233 13.34 6.64 17.42
CA PRO A 233 13.95 6.89 18.72
C PRO A 233 13.43 5.91 19.79
N GLU A 234 14.02 5.99 20.98
CA GLU A 234 13.76 5.06 22.09
C GLU A 234 12.27 4.93 22.47
N THR A 235 11.54 6.01 22.38
CA THR A 235 10.12 6.07 22.75
C THR A 235 9.16 5.98 21.55
N HIS A 236 9.66 5.72 20.35
CA HIS A 236 8.86 5.50 19.16
C HIS A 236 7.86 4.35 19.39
N VAL A 237 6.60 4.58 19.04
CA VAL A 237 5.55 3.55 19.10
C VAL A 237 4.78 3.52 17.79
N GLN A 238 4.84 2.40 17.10
CA GLN A 238 4.01 2.14 15.93
C GLN A 238 2.58 1.82 16.38
N ARG A 239 1.63 2.73 16.14
CA ARG A 239 0.19 2.46 16.29
C ARG A 239 -0.28 1.51 15.18
N GLY A 240 -1.57 1.34 15.03
CA GLY A 240 -2.15 0.62 13.89
C GLY A 240 -3.31 -0.28 14.28
N SER A 241 -4.21 -0.52 13.35
CA SER A 241 -5.35 -1.40 13.54
C SER A 241 -4.94 -2.87 13.61
N VAL A 242 -5.54 -3.63 14.51
CA VAL A 242 -5.43 -5.09 14.60
C VAL A 242 -6.68 -5.79 14.07
N GLN A 243 -7.51 -5.08 13.31
CA GLN A 243 -8.62 -5.66 12.58
C GLN A 243 -8.11 -6.79 11.66
N TYR A 244 -8.85 -7.87 11.56
CA TYR A 244 -8.49 -8.99 10.69
C TYR A 244 -8.86 -8.68 9.24
N LEU A 245 -8.12 -7.77 8.61
CA LEU A 245 -8.33 -7.30 7.22
C LEU A 245 -8.40 -8.45 6.22
N PHE A 246 -7.63 -9.50 6.46
CA PHE A 246 -7.64 -10.72 5.65
C PHE A 246 -8.96 -11.53 5.73
N LYS A 247 -9.88 -11.21 6.65
CA LYS A 247 -11.26 -11.74 6.67
C LYS A 247 -12.19 -10.89 5.82
N TYR A 248 -12.18 -9.60 6.03
CA TYR A 248 -12.75 -8.53 5.19
C TYR A 248 -12.29 -7.17 5.72
N PRO A 249 -12.04 -6.17 4.83
CA PRO A 249 -11.80 -4.78 5.20
C PRO A 249 -13.11 -4.03 5.40
N GLY A 250 -13.06 -2.71 5.60
CA GLY A 250 -14.22 -1.84 5.77
C GLY A 250 -14.78 -1.83 7.19
N ASP A 251 -15.95 -1.24 7.37
CA ASP A 251 -16.62 -1.22 8.68
C ASP A 251 -16.91 -2.65 9.16
N ALA A 252 -16.45 -2.95 10.35
CA ALA A 252 -16.53 -4.30 10.90
C ALA A 252 -17.96 -4.85 11.01
N LEU A 253 -18.97 -3.98 11.02
CA LEU A 253 -20.35 -4.36 11.24
C LEU A 253 -21.20 -4.39 9.95
N THR A 254 -20.62 -4.08 8.79
CA THR A 254 -21.34 -4.02 7.51
C THR A 254 -20.66 -4.70 6.33
N PRO A 255 -20.04 -5.91 6.49
CA PRO A 255 -19.31 -6.55 5.39
C PRO A 255 -20.20 -6.74 4.15
N GLY A 256 -19.78 -6.18 3.01
CA GLY A 256 -20.48 -6.26 1.72
C GLY A 256 -21.65 -5.31 1.57
N ILE A 257 -21.82 -4.34 2.47
CA ILE A 257 -22.88 -3.34 2.45
C ILE A 257 -22.35 -2.01 2.96
N ALA A 258 -22.43 -0.96 2.14
CA ALA A 258 -21.96 0.36 2.51
C ALA A 258 -22.58 0.89 3.82
N SER A 259 -21.73 1.31 4.74
CA SER A 259 -22.08 1.82 6.08
C SER A 259 -22.57 3.27 6.03
N ARG A 260 -23.62 3.54 5.23
CA ARG A 260 -24.18 4.89 5.08
C ARG A 260 -24.81 5.39 6.39
N PRO A 261 -24.89 6.72 6.60
CA PRO A 261 -25.48 7.29 7.82
C PRO A 261 -26.97 6.90 8.03
N ASP A 262 -27.69 6.63 6.98
CA ASP A 262 -29.11 6.23 7.00
C ASP A 262 -29.33 4.71 7.01
N LEU A 263 -28.24 3.90 7.02
CA LEU A 263 -28.35 2.44 7.05
C LEU A 263 -29.03 1.98 8.35
N PRO A 264 -30.14 1.22 8.28
CA PRO A 264 -30.85 0.75 9.46
C PRO A 264 -29.98 -0.14 10.34
N ALA A 265 -30.08 0.01 11.66
CA ALA A 265 -29.33 -0.81 12.64
C ALA A 265 -29.57 -2.32 12.46
N SER A 266 -30.71 -2.74 11.91
CA SER A 266 -31.05 -4.15 11.62
C SER A 266 -30.21 -4.75 10.48
N LYS A 267 -29.51 -3.94 9.70
CA LYS A 267 -28.60 -4.35 8.63
C LYS A 267 -27.15 -4.49 9.10
N ARG A 268 -26.85 -4.04 10.30
CA ARG A 268 -25.52 -4.10 10.90
C ARG A 268 -25.39 -5.35 11.75
N LEU A 269 -24.22 -5.99 11.70
CA LEU A 269 -23.83 -7.08 12.60
C LEU A 269 -23.75 -6.56 14.04
N LYS A 270 -23.86 -7.47 15.00
CA LYS A 270 -23.39 -7.15 16.35
C LYS A 270 -21.87 -7.29 16.40
N PRO A 271 -21.17 -6.52 17.26
CA PRO A 271 -19.71 -6.64 17.37
C PRO A 271 -19.22 -8.08 17.69
N SER A 272 -20.03 -8.87 18.43
CA SER A 272 -19.71 -10.28 18.70
C SER A 272 -19.82 -11.22 17.50
N GLU A 273 -20.49 -10.77 16.44
CA GLU A 273 -20.72 -11.52 15.19
C GLU A 273 -19.71 -11.14 14.10
N ALA A 274 -19.01 -10.01 14.25
CA ALA A 274 -18.00 -9.54 13.32
C ALA A 274 -16.77 -10.46 13.35
N ALA A 275 -16.50 -11.09 12.20
CA ALA A 275 -15.40 -12.07 12.09
C ALA A 275 -14.02 -11.41 12.02
N ASN A 276 -13.97 -10.12 11.67
CA ASN A 276 -12.73 -9.35 11.54
C ASN A 276 -12.33 -8.59 12.82
N LEU A 277 -13.13 -8.67 13.91
CA LEU A 277 -12.76 -8.05 15.18
C LEU A 277 -12.03 -9.02 16.11
N PRO A 278 -10.88 -8.60 16.70
CA PRO A 278 -10.17 -9.34 17.73
C PRO A 278 -11.02 -9.56 18.99
N LYS A 279 -10.71 -10.65 19.74
CA LYS A 279 -11.41 -10.97 21.00
C LYS A 279 -10.48 -10.91 22.22
N ILE A 280 -9.19 -10.65 22.02
CA ILE A 280 -8.19 -10.47 23.08
C ILE A 280 -7.55 -9.09 22.94
N PRO A 281 -7.22 -8.42 24.07
CA PRO A 281 -6.62 -7.08 24.03
C PRO A 281 -5.23 -7.09 23.42
N SER A 282 -4.90 -6.03 22.66
CA SER A 282 -3.59 -5.79 22.10
C SER A 282 -3.16 -4.35 22.34
N GLU A 283 -1.87 -4.16 22.69
CA GLU A 283 -1.28 -2.84 22.94
C GLU A 283 0.10 -2.73 22.32
N PRO A 284 0.39 -1.63 21.57
CA PRO A 284 1.71 -1.38 21.02
C PRO A 284 2.62 -0.76 22.08
N LEU A 285 3.90 -1.10 22.03
CA LEU A 285 4.93 -0.59 22.95
C LEU A 285 6.16 -0.08 22.17
N SER A 286 6.83 0.91 22.74
CA SER A 286 8.19 1.26 22.36
C SER A 286 9.19 0.18 22.81
N TRP A 287 10.40 0.18 22.22
CA TRP A 287 11.46 -0.66 22.75
C TRP A 287 11.97 -0.18 24.12
N HIS A 288 11.74 1.09 24.49
CA HIS A 288 11.94 1.57 25.85
C HIS A 288 11.12 0.77 26.87
N ASP A 289 9.85 0.54 26.58
CA ASP A 289 8.93 -0.19 27.45
C ASP A 289 9.12 -1.71 27.37
N ALA A 290 9.47 -2.23 26.20
CA ALA A 290 9.70 -3.66 26.00
C ALA A 290 11.03 -4.16 26.61
N ALA A 291 12.08 -3.33 26.64
CA ALA A 291 13.39 -3.72 27.15
C ALA A 291 13.39 -4.22 28.61
N PRO A 292 12.72 -3.59 29.59
CA PRO A 292 12.63 -4.12 30.93
C PRO A 292 11.91 -5.48 31.02
N ILE A 293 10.93 -5.72 30.14
CA ILE A 293 10.24 -7.02 30.05
C ILE A 293 11.22 -8.08 29.52
N LEU A 294 11.80 -7.84 28.36
CA LEU A 294 12.71 -8.78 27.68
C LEU A 294 13.94 -9.12 28.51
N ALA A 295 14.53 -8.13 29.20
CA ALA A 295 15.72 -8.31 30.04
C ALA A 295 15.48 -9.20 31.28
N HIS A 296 14.21 -9.40 31.68
CA HIS A 296 13.84 -10.19 32.86
C HIS A 296 13.10 -11.49 32.51
N LEU A 297 12.85 -11.76 31.21
CA LEU A 297 12.35 -13.07 30.79
C LEU A 297 13.38 -14.15 31.15
N GLY A 298 12.88 -15.26 31.62
CA GLY A 298 13.66 -16.47 31.90
C GLY A 298 13.42 -17.56 30.85
N GLY A 299 13.53 -18.82 31.30
CA GLY A 299 13.33 -19.97 30.42
C GLY A 299 14.45 -20.17 29.39
N PRO A 300 14.16 -20.83 28.26
CA PRO A 300 15.16 -21.06 27.22
C PRO A 300 15.64 -19.75 26.61
N GLU A 301 16.94 -19.73 26.21
CA GLU A 301 17.46 -18.69 25.34
C GLU A 301 16.72 -18.76 23.98
N SER A 302 16.37 -17.60 23.43
CA SER A 302 15.68 -17.56 22.14
C SER A 302 16.59 -18.00 21.01
N PRO A 303 16.06 -18.58 19.91
CA PRO A 303 16.86 -18.88 18.72
C PRO A 303 17.66 -17.65 18.27
N ARG A 304 18.86 -17.89 17.72
CA ARG A 304 19.72 -16.77 17.26
C ARG A 304 19.03 -15.85 16.26
N SER A 305 18.19 -16.40 15.39
CA SER A 305 17.38 -15.64 14.42
C SER A 305 16.29 -14.77 15.05
N TRP A 306 15.98 -14.96 16.35
CA TRP A 306 14.99 -14.20 17.10
C TRP A 306 15.62 -13.11 17.96
N GLN A 307 16.95 -13.07 18.05
CA GLN A 307 17.65 -12.01 18.78
C GLN A 307 17.43 -10.68 18.06
N GLY A 308 16.97 -9.67 18.78
CA GLY A 308 16.92 -8.29 18.30
C GLY A 308 18.21 -7.53 18.58
N ALA A 309 18.13 -6.22 18.62
CA ALA A 309 19.29 -5.35 18.82
C ALA A 309 19.43 -4.76 20.24
N LEU A 310 18.57 -5.13 21.18
CA LEU A 310 18.75 -4.70 22.57
C LEU A 310 20.01 -5.35 23.15
N PRO A 311 20.74 -4.68 24.08
CA PRO A 311 22.08 -5.06 24.50
C PRO A 311 22.13 -6.19 25.54
N PHE A 312 21.30 -7.22 25.36
CA PHE A 312 21.25 -8.42 26.20
C PHE A 312 20.73 -9.62 25.41
N THR A 313 20.97 -10.83 25.92
CA THR A 313 20.42 -12.05 25.33
C THR A 313 18.91 -12.15 25.58
N TYR A 314 18.13 -12.38 24.53
CA TYR A 314 16.68 -12.59 24.67
C TYR A 314 16.40 -14.01 25.11
N HIS A 315 15.45 -14.12 26.06
CA HIS A 315 14.88 -15.38 26.50
C HIS A 315 13.40 -15.44 26.16
N ILE A 316 12.87 -16.65 26.05
CA ILE A 316 11.48 -16.86 25.61
C ILE A 316 10.47 -16.59 26.74
N GLY A 317 10.86 -16.80 27.99
CA GLY A 317 9.95 -16.76 29.17
C GLY A 317 9.64 -18.17 29.70
N PRO A 318 8.89 -18.28 30.81
CA PRO A 318 8.33 -17.19 31.60
C PRO A 318 9.38 -16.50 32.49
N GLY A 319 8.93 -15.58 33.33
CA GLY A 319 9.81 -14.86 34.29
C GLY A 319 9.29 -13.46 34.62
N VAL A 320 8.44 -12.94 33.76
CA VAL A 320 7.77 -11.65 33.93
C VAL A 320 6.27 -11.84 33.87
N LYS A 321 5.53 -11.18 34.76
CA LYS A 321 4.07 -11.01 34.68
C LYS A 321 3.73 -9.61 34.20
N VAL A 322 2.78 -9.51 33.29
CA VAL A 322 2.23 -8.21 32.87
C VAL A 322 0.77 -8.11 33.25
N HIS A 323 0.40 -6.97 33.84
CA HIS A 323 -0.97 -6.50 33.93
C HIS A 323 -1.24 -5.57 32.74
N LEU A 324 -2.15 -5.99 31.87
CA LEU A 324 -2.61 -5.24 30.70
C LEU A 324 -4.06 -4.83 30.95
N LEU A 325 -4.30 -3.53 31.11
CA LEU A 325 -5.63 -2.94 31.26
C LEU A 325 -5.90 -1.98 30.11
N LEU A 326 -6.91 -2.31 29.32
CA LEU A 326 -7.40 -1.46 28.23
C LEU A 326 -8.89 -1.19 28.44
N LYS A 327 -9.29 0.08 28.42
CA LYS A 327 -10.69 0.51 28.38
C LYS A 327 -10.90 1.28 27.09
N MET A 328 -11.64 0.70 26.18
CA MET A 328 -11.96 1.24 24.87
C MET A 328 -13.42 1.72 24.82
N ASP A 329 -13.63 2.92 24.33
CA ASP A 329 -14.95 3.46 23.98
C ASP A 329 -15.20 3.18 22.51
N TYR A 330 -16.11 2.25 22.22
CA TYR A 330 -16.52 1.90 20.87
C TYR A 330 -17.80 2.66 20.50
N LYS A 331 -17.77 3.35 19.39
CA LYS A 331 -18.93 4.09 18.86
C LYS A 331 -18.88 4.23 17.36
N TYR A 332 -20.03 4.52 16.74
CA TYR A 332 -20.07 4.97 15.36
C TYR A 332 -19.49 6.38 15.26
N GLN A 333 -18.52 6.54 14.36
CA GLN A 333 -17.92 7.82 14.00
C GLN A 333 -18.17 8.11 12.52
N PRO A 334 -18.41 9.36 12.13
CA PRO A 334 -18.49 9.72 10.73
C PRO A 334 -17.09 9.72 10.12
N LEU A 335 -16.99 9.23 8.89
CA LEU A 335 -15.85 9.35 7.99
C LEU A 335 -16.28 10.20 6.80
N TRP A 336 -15.34 10.86 6.11
CA TRP A 336 -15.64 11.81 5.05
C TRP A 336 -14.76 11.59 3.82
N ASP A 337 -15.18 10.75 2.89
CA ASP A 337 -14.49 10.63 1.60
C ASP A 337 -14.72 11.86 0.74
N VAL A 338 -13.66 12.34 0.09
CA VAL A 338 -13.75 13.46 -0.85
C VAL A 338 -13.65 12.94 -2.26
N ILE A 339 -14.68 13.16 -3.06
CA ILE A 339 -14.78 12.68 -4.43
C ILE A 339 -14.84 13.86 -5.38
N GLY A 340 -13.89 13.91 -6.33
CA GLY A 340 -13.83 14.94 -7.37
C GLY A 340 -13.90 14.34 -8.77
N ARG A 341 -14.82 14.79 -9.63
CA ARG A 341 -15.04 14.22 -10.95
C ARG A 341 -14.75 15.23 -12.08
N VAL A 342 -14.15 14.72 -13.15
CA VAL A 342 -14.05 15.40 -14.45
C VAL A 342 -14.78 14.52 -15.47
N PRO A 343 -15.96 14.94 -15.95
CA PRO A 343 -16.75 14.14 -16.89
C PRO A 343 -16.00 13.88 -18.21
N GLY A 344 -16.06 12.64 -18.67
CA GLY A 344 -15.50 12.24 -19.96
C GLY A 344 -16.28 12.81 -21.15
N SER A 345 -15.58 13.17 -22.20
CA SER A 345 -16.16 13.77 -23.40
C SER A 345 -16.66 12.74 -24.43
N GLU A 346 -16.11 11.52 -24.41
CA GLU A 346 -16.44 10.46 -25.37
C GLU A 346 -17.02 9.22 -24.66
N TYR A 347 -16.46 8.84 -23.51
CA TYR A 347 -16.86 7.66 -22.75
C TYR A 347 -17.16 8.07 -21.27
N PRO A 348 -18.26 8.81 -21.03
CA PRO A 348 -18.55 9.35 -19.70
C PRO A 348 -18.85 8.29 -18.65
N ASP A 349 -19.26 7.09 -19.03
CA ASP A 349 -19.55 5.99 -18.14
C ASP A 349 -18.30 5.16 -17.79
N ASP A 350 -17.21 5.28 -18.56
CA ASP A 350 -15.94 4.64 -18.26
C ASP A 350 -15.16 5.50 -17.26
N TRP A 351 -14.84 4.93 -16.09
CA TRP A 351 -14.18 5.68 -15.02
C TRP A 351 -12.71 5.29 -14.85
N VAL A 352 -11.85 6.29 -14.86
CA VAL A 352 -10.47 6.22 -14.35
C VAL A 352 -10.51 6.74 -12.93
N VAL A 353 -10.35 5.85 -11.97
CA VAL A 353 -10.37 6.22 -10.55
C VAL A 353 -8.94 6.32 -10.03
N ALA A 354 -8.64 7.36 -9.25
CA ALA A 354 -7.33 7.59 -8.68
C ALA A 354 -7.47 8.10 -7.24
N GLY A 355 -6.74 7.54 -6.30
CA GLY A 355 -6.98 7.86 -4.91
C GLY A 355 -5.78 7.72 -4.00
N ASN A 356 -5.96 8.32 -2.82
CA ASN A 356 -5.07 8.30 -1.68
C ASN A 356 -5.91 8.50 -0.42
N HIS A 357 -5.54 7.92 0.72
CA HIS A 357 -6.18 8.29 1.98
C HIS A 357 -5.54 9.55 2.59
N ARG A 358 -6.19 10.14 3.60
CA ARG A 358 -5.71 11.36 4.26
C ARG A 358 -5.72 11.28 5.78
N ASP A 359 -6.51 10.35 6.37
CA ASP A 359 -6.47 10.09 7.80
C ASP A 359 -5.11 9.52 8.19
N ALA A 360 -4.67 9.77 9.42
CA ALA A 360 -3.38 9.32 9.90
C ALA A 360 -3.44 8.96 11.38
N TRP A 361 -2.58 8.07 11.85
CA TRP A 361 -2.51 7.75 13.28
C TRP A 361 -2.15 8.96 14.14
N VAL A 362 -1.34 9.88 13.63
CA VAL A 362 -1.05 11.16 14.29
C VAL A 362 -0.99 12.29 13.26
N TYR A 363 0.22 12.62 12.73
CA TYR A 363 0.41 13.70 11.75
C TYR A 363 0.54 13.20 10.32
N GLY A 364 1.05 11.99 10.12
CA GLY A 364 1.09 11.32 8.84
C GLY A 364 1.78 12.09 7.73
N ALA A 365 3.00 12.58 7.96
CA ALA A 365 3.67 13.38 6.95
C ALA A 365 4.19 12.55 5.78
N VAL A 366 4.63 11.33 6.05
CA VAL A 366 4.91 10.32 5.02
C VAL A 366 3.62 9.57 4.72
N ASP A 367 3.04 8.96 5.73
CA ASP A 367 1.88 8.09 5.67
C ASP A 367 0.64 8.78 6.29
N PRO A 368 -0.33 9.25 5.42
CA PRO A 368 -0.35 9.16 3.95
C PRO A 368 -0.17 10.51 3.23
N ASN A 369 0.08 11.61 3.95
CA ASN A 369 -0.10 12.95 3.39
C ASN A 369 0.96 13.32 2.34
N SER A 370 2.07 12.58 2.22
CA SER A 370 2.95 12.69 1.05
C SER A 370 2.20 12.28 -0.23
N GLY A 371 1.46 11.19 -0.21
CA GLY A 371 0.59 10.81 -1.33
C GLY A 371 -0.55 11.81 -1.56
N THR A 372 -1.16 12.34 -0.47
CA THR A 372 -2.20 13.38 -0.61
C THR A 372 -1.64 14.64 -1.27
N ALA A 373 -0.44 15.11 -0.91
CA ALA A 373 0.19 16.28 -1.52
C ALA A 373 0.52 16.04 -3.00
N ALA A 374 1.06 14.86 -3.34
CA ALA A 374 1.31 14.47 -4.72
C ALA A 374 0.02 14.41 -5.55
N MET A 375 -1.06 13.84 -5.01
CA MET A 375 -2.38 13.82 -5.66
C MET A 375 -2.93 15.23 -5.87
N LEU A 376 -2.82 16.13 -4.90
CA LEU A 376 -3.28 17.52 -5.03
C LEU A 376 -2.54 18.25 -6.15
N GLU A 377 -1.24 18.04 -6.30
CA GLU A 377 -0.46 18.61 -7.39
C GLU A 377 -0.83 17.98 -8.75
N ALA A 378 -1.17 16.70 -8.80
CA ALA A 378 -1.72 16.08 -10.01
C ALA A 378 -3.08 16.68 -10.38
N VAL A 379 -3.97 16.86 -9.41
CA VAL A 379 -5.29 17.53 -9.59
C VAL A 379 -5.12 18.99 -10.04
N HIS A 380 -4.13 19.70 -9.48
CA HIS A 380 -3.78 21.04 -9.95
C HIS A 380 -3.38 21.05 -11.41
N GLY A 381 -2.54 20.06 -11.84
CA GLY A 381 -2.15 19.89 -13.24
C GLY A 381 -3.34 19.65 -14.17
N VAL A 382 -4.24 18.74 -13.79
CA VAL A 382 -5.51 18.50 -14.51
C VAL A 382 -6.35 19.79 -14.58
N GLY A 383 -6.45 20.55 -13.48
CA GLY A 383 -7.17 21.82 -13.45
C GLY A 383 -6.61 22.88 -14.41
N VAL A 384 -5.29 22.92 -14.61
CA VAL A 384 -4.66 23.79 -15.62
C VAL A 384 -5.04 23.35 -17.02
N LEU A 385 -4.95 22.05 -17.33
CA LEU A 385 -5.36 21.53 -18.64
C LEU A 385 -6.85 21.80 -18.94
N LEU A 386 -7.74 21.65 -17.96
CA LEU A 386 -9.16 21.97 -18.11
C LEU A 386 -9.40 23.45 -18.46
N LYS A 387 -8.66 24.36 -17.83
CA LYS A 387 -8.72 25.81 -18.11
C LYS A 387 -8.23 26.13 -19.51
N ASP A 388 -7.25 25.38 -20.01
CA ASP A 388 -6.70 25.52 -21.38
C ASP A 388 -7.58 24.82 -22.45
N GLY A 389 -8.68 24.19 -22.05
CA GLY A 389 -9.68 23.63 -22.96
C GLY A 389 -9.57 22.13 -23.21
N TRP A 390 -8.58 21.43 -22.62
CA TRP A 390 -8.49 19.98 -22.66
C TRP A 390 -9.70 19.34 -21.95
N ARG A 391 -10.14 18.19 -22.45
CA ARG A 391 -11.18 17.36 -21.83
C ARG A 391 -10.79 15.89 -21.97
N PRO A 392 -10.86 15.08 -20.89
CA PRO A 392 -10.55 13.65 -20.96
C PRO A 392 -11.60 12.93 -21.83
N LYS A 393 -11.21 11.85 -22.49
CA LYS A 393 -12.18 10.99 -23.18
C LYS A 393 -13.04 10.20 -22.20
N ARG A 394 -12.44 9.67 -21.12
CA ARG A 394 -13.12 8.96 -20.03
C ARG A 394 -13.27 9.84 -18.80
N THR A 395 -14.25 9.56 -17.98
CA THR A 395 -14.43 10.27 -16.71
C THR A 395 -13.27 9.99 -15.77
N ILE A 396 -12.64 11.04 -15.24
CA ILE A 396 -11.64 10.92 -14.17
C ILE A 396 -12.33 11.15 -12.83
N VAL A 397 -12.03 10.28 -11.85
CA VAL A 397 -12.55 10.37 -10.48
C VAL A 397 -11.37 10.36 -9.50
N PHE A 398 -11.07 11.51 -8.91
CA PHE A 398 -10.09 11.62 -7.83
C PHE A 398 -10.78 11.41 -6.49
N CYS A 399 -10.17 10.59 -5.63
CA CYS A 399 -10.69 10.20 -4.35
C CYS A 399 -9.68 10.46 -3.24
N SER A 400 -10.12 11.12 -2.15
CA SER A 400 -9.35 11.21 -0.91
C SER A 400 -10.13 10.46 0.16
N TRP A 401 -9.63 9.28 0.51
CA TRP A 401 -10.28 8.34 1.41
C TRP A 401 -10.09 8.72 2.87
N ASP A 402 -10.97 8.21 3.72
CA ASP A 402 -10.95 8.39 5.16
C ASP A 402 -11.06 7.05 5.88
N GLY A 403 -10.37 6.89 7.01
CA GLY A 403 -10.40 5.68 7.81
C GLY A 403 -9.70 4.47 7.17
N GLU A 404 -8.72 4.72 6.32
CA GLU A 404 -7.84 3.66 5.81
C GLU A 404 -7.12 2.98 6.95
N GLU A 405 -6.48 3.75 7.81
CA GLU A 405 -5.67 3.33 8.95
C GLU A 405 -6.42 2.44 9.94
N GLU A 406 -7.72 2.63 10.05
CA GLU A 406 -8.58 1.82 10.92
C GLU A 406 -9.00 0.50 10.28
N GLY A 407 -8.92 0.38 8.94
CA GLY A 407 -9.28 -0.86 8.25
C GLY A 407 -9.74 -0.73 6.81
N LEU A 408 -9.13 0.15 6.00
CA LEU A 408 -9.50 0.42 4.60
C LEU A 408 -10.98 0.82 4.48
N ILE A 409 -11.48 1.66 5.41
CA ILE A 409 -12.94 1.78 5.58
C ILE A 409 -13.55 2.62 4.45
N GLY A 410 -13.13 3.87 4.26
CA GLY A 410 -13.74 4.77 3.29
C GLY A 410 -13.78 4.19 1.88
N SER A 411 -12.64 3.73 1.38
CA SER A 411 -12.56 3.11 0.05
C SER A 411 -13.44 1.87 -0.08
N THR A 412 -13.49 1.02 0.95
CA THR A 412 -14.33 -0.18 0.95
C THR A 412 -15.82 0.18 0.92
N GLU A 413 -16.25 1.09 1.79
CA GLU A 413 -17.65 1.52 1.86
C GLU A 413 -18.08 2.20 0.55
N TRP A 414 -17.19 3.00 -0.05
CA TRP A 414 -17.49 3.66 -1.33
C TRP A 414 -17.59 2.65 -2.48
N VAL A 415 -16.72 1.65 -2.52
CA VAL A 415 -16.77 0.56 -3.51
C VAL A 415 -18.05 -0.28 -3.37
N GLU A 416 -18.45 -0.60 -2.14
CA GLU A 416 -19.69 -1.32 -1.85
C GLU A 416 -20.96 -0.49 -2.15
N ASP A 417 -20.83 0.84 -2.17
CA ASP A 417 -21.93 1.77 -2.50
C ASP A 417 -22.10 2.01 -4.00
N HIS A 418 -21.05 1.78 -4.82
CA HIS A 418 -21.03 2.12 -6.24
C HIS A 418 -20.71 0.94 -7.19
N PRO A 419 -21.20 -0.29 -6.93
CA PRO A 419 -20.82 -1.45 -7.74
C PRO A 419 -21.27 -1.33 -9.21
N GLU A 420 -22.39 -0.64 -9.48
CA GLU A 420 -22.92 -0.47 -10.84
C GLU A 420 -22.02 0.47 -11.66
N GLN A 421 -21.56 1.58 -11.08
CA GLN A 421 -20.67 2.53 -11.74
C GLN A 421 -19.26 1.93 -11.91
N LEU A 422 -18.77 1.24 -10.89
CA LEU A 422 -17.44 0.62 -10.91
C LEU A 422 -17.36 -0.62 -11.81
N ALA A 423 -18.48 -1.20 -12.22
CA ALA A 423 -18.50 -2.19 -13.29
C ALA A 423 -17.97 -1.65 -14.63
N HIS A 424 -17.92 -0.33 -14.79
CA HIS A 424 -17.36 0.37 -15.95
C HIS A 424 -16.02 1.05 -15.65
N ALA A 425 -15.44 0.86 -14.45
CA ALA A 425 -14.13 1.40 -14.15
C ALA A 425 -13.05 0.69 -14.97
N VAL A 426 -12.16 1.49 -15.56
CA VAL A 426 -11.06 0.97 -16.36
C VAL A 426 -9.78 0.78 -15.56
N ALA A 427 -9.55 1.57 -14.50
CA ALA A 427 -8.42 1.38 -13.59
C ALA A 427 -8.68 2.07 -12.26
N TYR A 428 -7.99 1.60 -11.22
CA TYR A 428 -7.75 2.32 -9.98
C TYR A 428 -6.26 2.54 -9.77
N PHE A 429 -5.85 3.79 -9.69
CA PHE A 429 -4.48 4.20 -9.40
C PHE A 429 -4.37 4.62 -7.94
N ASN A 430 -3.47 3.99 -7.19
CA ASN A 430 -3.24 4.26 -5.77
C ASN A 430 -1.88 4.92 -5.55
N THR A 431 -1.81 5.80 -4.58
CA THR A 431 -0.57 6.25 -3.97
C THR A 431 -0.85 6.51 -2.49
N ASP A 432 -0.28 5.72 -1.62
CA ASP A 432 -0.47 5.81 -0.17
C ASP A 432 0.71 6.57 0.44
N VAL A 433 1.78 5.88 0.80
CA VAL A 433 3.08 6.47 1.10
C VAL A 433 3.68 6.98 -0.21
N GLY A 434 3.33 8.22 -0.60
CA GLY A 434 3.82 8.79 -1.84
C GLY A 434 5.33 8.98 -1.83
N VAL A 435 5.88 9.54 -0.75
CA VAL A 435 7.32 9.81 -0.63
C VAL A 435 7.83 9.55 0.78
N ALA A 436 8.61 8.49 0.96
CA ALA A 436 9.44 8.23 2.14
C ALA A 436 10.94 8.42 1.85
N GLY A 437 11.32 8.67 0.60
CA GLY A 437 12.70 8.85 0.14
C GLY A 437 12.82 8.83 -1.38
N PRO A 438 14.03 8.59 -1.91
CA PRO A 438 14.34 8.82 -3.33
C PRO A 438 14.16 7.62 -4.25
N ASN A 439 13.62 6.50 -3.80
CA ASN A 439 13.63 5.24 -4.55
C ASN A 439 12.23 4.89 -5.01
N PHE A 440 11.92 5.15 -6.28
CA PHE A 440 10.62 4.82 -6.87
C PHE A 440 10.34 3.31 -6.80
N GLU A 441 9.13 2.95 -6.46
CA GLU A 441 8.62 1.58 -6.43
C GLU A 441 7.16 1.52 -6.88
N ALA A 442 6.74 0.37 -7.40
CA ALA A 442 5.38 0.15 -7.85
C ALA A 442 4.96 -1.31 -7.68
N SER A 443 3.67 -1.50 -7.43
CA SER A 443 2.95 -2.78 -7.53
C SER A 443 1.76 -2.61 -8.47
N ALA A 444 1.42 -3.65 -9.23
CA ALA A 444 0.33 -3.59 -10.18
C ALA A 444 -0.20 -4.99 -10.51
N VAL A 445 -1.44 -5.05 -11.00
CA VAL A 445 -1.91 -6.25 -11.71
C VAL A 445 -1.09 -6.44 -13.00
N PRO A 446 -0.87 -7.68 -13.47
CA PRO A 446 0.01 -7.94 -14.61
C PRO A 446 -0.37 -7.16 -15.88
N SER A 447 -1.67 -6.93 -16.10
CA SER A 447 -2.15 -6.17 -17.26
C SER A 447 -1.69 -4.70 -17.28
N LEU A 448 -1.34 -4.11 -16.12
CA LEU A 448 -0.89 -2.72 -16.01
C LEU A 448 0.64 -2.56 -15.83
N LYS A 449 1.40 -3.65 -15.63
CA LYS A 449 2.85 -3.56 -15.39
C LYS A 449 3.61 -2.85 -16.54
N GLU A 450 3.27 -3.15 -17.81
CA GLU A 450 3.90 -2.46 -18.96
C GLU A 450 3.46 -0.99 -19.06
N PHE A 451 2.22 -0.69 -18.71
CA PHE A 451 1.70 0.68 -18.66
C PHE A 451 2.50 1.54 -17.67
N VAL A 452 2.72 1.06 -16.43
CA VAL A 452 3.56 1.75 -15.42
C VAL A 452 4.98 1.97 -15.94
N ARG A 453 5.60 0.97 -16.58
CA ARG A 453 6.92 1.12 -17.20
C ARG A 453 6.95 2.22 -18.26
N GLN A 454 5.92 2.34 -19.08
CA GLN A 454 5.85 3.37 -20.12
C GLN A 454 5.68 4.76 -19.53
N VAL A 455 4.78 4.95 -18.57
CA VAL A 455 4.58 6.24 -17.90
C VAL A 455 5.89 6.70 -17.25
N THR A 456 6.60 5.82 -16.56
CA THR A 456 7.86 6.17 -15.88
C THR A 456 9.01 6.53 -16.83
N LYS A 457 8.95 6.11 -18.10
CA LYS A 457 9.90 6.51 -19.15
C LYS A 457 9.72 7.98 -19.61
N GLU A 458 8.57 8.58 -19.33
CA GLU A 458 8.24 9.94 -19.77
C GLU A 458 8.47 10.98 -18.67
N VAL A 459 8.53 10.56 -17.40
CA VAL A 459 8.72 11.44 -16.25
C VAL A 459 10.21 11.64 -15.95
N PRO A 460 10.70 12.92 -15.92
CA PRO A 460 12.08 13.19 -15.54
C PRO A 460 12.32 12.97 -14.05
N SER A 461 13.41 12.27 -13.70
CA SER A 461 13.81 12.05 -12.31
C SER A 461 14.70 13.17 -11.77
N PRO A 462 14.58 13.55 -10.49
CA PRO A 462 15.51 14.46 -9.81
C PRO A 462 16.98 13.98 -9.83
N LYS A 463 17.20 12.67 -9.92
CA LYS A 463 18.55 12.08 -10.06
C LYS A 463 19.12 12.21 -11.48
N GLY A 464 18.35 12.73 -12.45
CA GLY A 464 18.69 12.84 -13.87
C GLY A 464 18.23 11.64 -14.68
N GLY A 465 17.95 11.85 -15.96
CA GLY A 465 17.31 10.86 -16.80
C GLY A 465 15.80 10.76 -16.51
N THR A 466 15.22 9.60 -16.74
CA THR A 466 13.81 9.31 -16.46
C THR A 466 13.67 8.49 -15.17
N VAL A 467 12.46 8.49 -14.59
CA VAL A 467 12.13 7.65 -13.42
C VAL A 467 12.46 6.18 -13.72
N TYR A 468 12.05 5.68 -14.89
CA TYR A 468 12.36 4.30 -15.31
C TYR A 468 13.87 3.98 -15.33
N GLU A 469 14.70 4.90 -15.86
CA GLU A 469 16.14 4.66 -15.96
C GLU A 469 16.78 4.60 -14.58
N VAL A 470 16.40 5.50 -13.68
CA VAL A 470 16.85 5.52 -12.28
C VAL A 470 16.38 4.29 -11.53
N TRP A 471 15.09 3.97 -11.62
CA TRP A 471 14.48 2.80 -11.00
C TRP A 471 15.19 1.49 -11.40
N LYS A 472 15.47 1.35 -12.70
CA LYS A 472 16.20 0.20 -13.21
C LYS A 472 17.62 0.10 -12.65
N GLN A 473 18.30 1.23 -12.49
CA GLN A 473 19.62 1.28 -11.88
C GLN A 473 19.54 0.92 -10.40
N ASP A 474 18.62 1.51 -9.65
CA ASP A 474 18.45 1.27 -8.20
C ASP A 474 18.15 -0.22 -7.92
N GLN A 475 17.29 -0.86 -8.72
CA GLN A 475 17.02 -2.30 -8.60
C GLN A 475 18.24 -3.17 -8.93
N ALA A 476 19.03 -2.79 -9.95
CA ALA A 476 20.24 -3.52 -10.29
C ALA A 476 21.31 -3.42 -9.18
N GLU A 477 21.43 -2.26 -8.55
CA GLU A 477 22.32 -2.04 -7.40
C GLU A 477 21.86 -2.85 -6.17
N ALA A 478 20.55 -2.84 -5.86
CA ALA A 478 19.98 -3.66 -4.79
C ALA A 478 20.24 -5.17 -5.03
N ALA A 479 20.02 -5.66 -6.24
CA ALA A 479 20.30 -7.06 -6.60
C ALA A 479 21.79 -7.42 -6.44
N ALA A 480 22.70 -6.50 -6.77
CA ALA A 480 24.14 -6.71 -6.57
C ALA A 480 24.51 -6.78 -5.07
N HIS A 481 23.86 -6.00 -4.22
CA HIS A 481 24.04 -6.06 -2.76
C HIS A 481 23.46 -7.36 -2.18
N HIS A 482 22.31 -7.86 -2.66
CA HIS A 482 21.76 -9.16 -2.26
C HIS A 482 22.72 -10.33 -2.59
N ALA A 483 23.36 -10.28 -3.74
CA ALA A 483 24.36 -11.29 -4.12
C ALA A 483 25.56 -11.35 -3.15
N LEU A 484 25.79 -10.31 -2.34
CA LEU A 484 26.81 -10.23 -1.29
C LEU A 484 26.32 -10.70 0.09
N GLY A 485 25.11 -11.26 0.21
CA GLY A 485 24.62 -11.93 1.41
C GLY A 485 23.80 -11.08 2.39
N VAL A 486 23.30 -9.95 1.97
CA VAL A 486 22.31 -9.16 2.74
C VAL A 486 20.92 -9.66 2.35
N GLN A 487 20.24 -10.40 3.25
CA GLN A 487 18.87 -10.87 3.01
C GLN A 487 17.87 -9.75 3.38
N GLU A 488 17.40 -9.01 2.40
CA GLU A 488 16.07 -8.39 2.45
C GLU A 488 15.11 -9.31 1.68
N HIS A 489 13.84 -9.30 2.06
CA HIS A 489 12.84 -10.14 1.41
C HIS A 489 12.69 -9.69 -0.04
N ALA A 490 13.26 -10.45 -0.98
CA ALA A 490 13.01 -10.25 -2.39
C ALA A 490 11.54 -10.61 -2.68
N PRO A 491 10.78 -9.77 -3.41
CA PRO A 491 9.49 -10.17 -3.94
C PRO A 491 9.68 -11.45 -4.77
N THR A 492 8.78 -12.41 -4.59
CA THR A 492 8.70 -13.64 -5.41
C THR A 492 8.20 -13.26 -6.80
N GLU A 493 9.02 -12.57 -7.58
CA GLU A 493 8.71 -12.35 -8.98
C GLU A 493 9.19 -13.54 -9.81
N ALA A 494 8.23 -14.13 -10.52
CA ALA A 494 8.51 -15.09 -11.56
C ALA A 494 9.51 -14.50 -12.58
N ALA A 495 10.45 -15.31 -13.07
CA ALA A 495 11.51 -14.91 -14.00
C ALA A 495 11.00 -14.49 -15.41
N VAL A 496 9.83 -13.87 -15.48
CA VAL A 496 9.06 -13.62 -16.72
C VAL A 496 9.58 -12.42 -17.50
N ILE A 497 10.18 -11.43 -16.81
CA ILE A 497 10.48 -10.11 -17.41
C ILE A 497 11.94 -9.90 -17.83
N GLY A 498 12.82 -10.86 -17.64
CA GLY A 498 14.24 -10.74 -18.05
C GLY A 498 14.98 -9.63 -17.32
N ASN A 499 15.50 -8.63 -18.06
CA ASN A 499 16.30 -7.52 -17.52
C ASN A 499 15.48 -6.22 -17.32
N ASP A 500 14.17 -6.31 -17.25
CA ASP A 500 13.30 -5.14 -17.02
C ASP A 500 13.15 -4.83 -15.52
N VAL A 501 12.55 -3.67 -15.19
CA VAL A 501 12.24 -3.33 -13.80
C VAL A 501 11.15 -4.26 -13.26
N ARG A 502 11.30 -4.65 -12.01
CA ARG A 502 10.33 -5.48 -11.31
C ARG A 502 9.22 -4.60 -10.74
N ILE A 503 7.99 -5.07 -10.90
CA ILE A 503 6.78 -4.45 -10.35
C ILE A 503 6.10 -5.51 -9.49
N GLY A 504 5.86 -5.17 -8.23
CA GLY A 504 5.29 -6.10 -7.24
C GLY A 504 3.86 -6.50 -7.57
N ASP A 505 3.38 -7.56 -6.92
CA ASP A 505 1.99 -7.98 -6.94
C ASP A 505 1.20 -7.26 -5.85
N LEU A 506 -0.10 -7.04 -6.09
CA LEU A 506 -0.99 -6.35 -5.15
C LEU A 506 -1.52 -7.32 -4.09
N GLY A 507 -1.08 -7.13 -2.84
CA GLY A 507 -1.61 -7.79 -1.67
C GLY A 507 -2.81 -7.06 -1.07
N SER A 508 -2.63 -6.56 0.15
CA SER A 508 -3.55 -5.66 0.85
C SER A 508 -2.74 -4.61 1.60
N GLY A 509 -3.41 -3.72 2.31
CA GLY A 509 -2.74 -2.72 3.15
C GLY A 509 -2.82 -1.33 2.57
N SER A 510 -3.62 -1.12 1.51
CA SER A 510 -4.07 0.19 1.05
C SER A 510 -5.35 0.09 0.22
N ASP A 511 -5.86 1.24 -0.22
CA ASP A 511 -7.19 1.47 -0.79
C ASP A 511 -7.44 0.81 -2.15
N PHE A 512 -6.42 0.24 -2.81
CA PHE A 512 -6.61 -0.59 -4.00
C PHE A 512 -7.34 -1.92 -3.70
N THR A 513 -7.30 -2.37 -2.45
CA THR A 513 -7.85 -3.67 -2.00
C THR A 513 -9.30 -3.90 -2.41
N PRO A 514 -10.28 -3.01 -2.12
CA PRO A 514 -11.66 -3.23 -2.51
C PRO A 514 -11.88 -3.18 -4.03
N PHE A 515 -11.10 -2.40 -4.76
CA PHE A 515 -11.21 -2.28 -6.21
C PHE A 515 -10.83 -3.58 -6.91
N ILE A 516 -9.63 -4.10 -6.66
CA ILE A 516 -9.15 -5.31 -7.34
C ILE A 516 -9.77 -6.57 -6.73
N GLN A 517 -9.78 -6.72 -5.41
CA GLN A 517 -10.08 -8.01 -4.78
C GLN A 517 -11.57 -8.28 -4.59
N HIS A 518 -12.40 -7.23 -4.63
CA HIS A 518 -13.85 -7.37 -4.53
C HIS A 518 -14.56 -7.18 -5.87
N LEU A 519 -14.16 -6.19 -6.67
CA LEU A 519 -14.82 -5.84 -7.94
C LEU A 519 -14.01 -6.20 -9.19
N GLY A 520 -12.72 -6.55 -9.10
CA GLY A 520 -11.89 -6.89 -10.25
C GLY A 520 -11.57 -5.67 -11.12
N VAL A 521 -11.41 -4.50 -10.54
CA VAL A 521 -10.93 -3.31 -11.24
C VAL A 521 -9.40 -3.36 -11.29
N PRO A 522 -8.78 -3.34 -12.49
CA PRO A 522 -7.32 -3.33 -12.60
C PRO A 522 -6.69 -2.19 -11.81
N SER A 523 -5.68 -2.49 -10.99
CA SER A 523 -5.15 -1.50 -10.03
C SER A 523 -3.63 -1.42 -10.07
N THR A 524 -3.09 -0.23 -9.71
CA THR A 524 -1.68 0.00 -9.37
C THR A 524 -1.56 0.58 -7.98
N ASP A 525 -0.36 0.49 -7.41
CA ASP A 525 0.06 1.20 -6.21
C ASP A 525 1.49 1.69 -6.41
N ILE A 526 1.70 3.00 -6.30
CA ILE A 526 3.01 3.63 -6.57
C ILE A 526 3.48 4.45 -5.37
N GLY A 527 4.80 4.48 -5.16
CA GLY A 527 5.43 5.21 -4.09
C GLY A 527 6.91 5.47 -4.34
N SER A 528 7.55 6.15 -3.40
CA SER A 528 8.99 6.40 -3.41
C SER A 528 9.58 6.11 -2.03
N GLY A 529 10.24 4.97 -1.90
CA GLY A 529 10.74 4.41 -0.66
C GLY A 529 12.05 5.03 -0.18
N GLY A 530 12.32 4.86 1.12
CA GLY A 530 13.54 5.30 1.77
C GLY A 530 13.63 4.82 3.22
N PRO A 531 14.70 5.20 3.97
CA PRO A 531 14.76 4.92 5.39
C PRO A 531 13.63 5.61 6.15
N TYR A 532 12.67 4.84 6.67
CA TYR A 532 11.48 5.35 7.33
C TYR A 532 11.20 4.57 8.62
N GLY A 533 11.87 4.96 9.71
CA GLY A 533 11.78 4.29 11.02
C GLY A 533 10.82 4.93 12.01
N VAL A 534 9.96 5.87 11.55
CA VAL A 534 9.00 6.59 12.42
C VAL A 534 7.53 6.29 12.07
N TYR A 535 7.31 5.25 11.28
CA TYR A 535 6.00 4.82 10.78
C TYR A 535 4.94 4.74 11.89
N HIS A 536 3.75 5.34 11.67
CA HIS A 536 2.59 5.37 12.57
C HIS A 536 2.85 5.97 13.96
N SER A 537 3.88 6.79 14.11
CA SER A 537 4.25 7.43 15.37
C SER A 537 3.98 8.94 15.37
N THR A 538 4.14 9.55 16.54
CA THR A 538 4.12 11.02 16.67
C THR A 538 5.20 11.70 15.83
N PHE A 539 6.26 10.98 15.49
CA PHE A 539 7.43 11.51 14.77
C PHE A 539 7.31 11.43 13.25
N ASP A 540 6.26 10.81 12.70
CA ASP A 540 5.90 10.97 11.29
C ASP A 540 5.22 12.34 11.09
N ASP A 541 6.02 13.39 11.20
CA ASP A 541 5.60 14.78 11.13
C ASP A 541 6.34 15.56 10.05
N TYR A 542 5.88 16.78 9.81
CA TYR A 542 6.48 17.68 8.81
C TYR A 542 7.97 17.93 9.01
N THR A 543 8.46 17.99 10.28
CA THR A 543 9.89 18.22 10.55
C THR A 543 10.72 17.03 10.13
N TRP A 544 10.28 15.83 10.49
CA TRP A 544 10.94 14.60 10.09
C TRP A 544 10.98 14.46 8.56
N PHE A 545 9.85 14.72 7.88
CA PHE A 545 9.73 14.63 6.43
C PHE A 545 10.74 15.52 5.71
N VAL A 546 10.77 16.82 6.09
CA VAL A 546 11.70 17.80 5.49
C VAL A 546 13.17 17.49 5.78
N MET A 547 13.46 16.79 6.89
CA MET A 547 14.82 16.42 7.22
C MET A 547 15.30 15.15 6.50
N ASN A 548 14.43 14.16 6.32
CA ASN A 548 14.85 12.81 5.96
C ASN A 548 14.25 12.28 4.66
N ALA A 549 12.99 12.57 4.34
CA ALA A 549 12.33 12.01 3.16
C ALA A 549 12.61 12.83 1.90
N ASP A 550 12.10 14.07 1.83
CA ASP A 550 12.30 14.96 0.67
C ASP A 550 12.52 16.43 1.09
N PRO A 551 13.75 16.82 1.42
CA PRO A 551 14.07 18.19 1.83
C PRO A 551 13.72 19.28 0.80
N GLN A 552 13.63 18.93 -0.47
CA GLN A 552 13.37 19.87 -1.56
C GLN A 552 12.02 19.67 -2.23
N PHE A 553 11.25 18.66 -1.88
CA PHE A 553 9.97 18.30 -2.50
C PHE A 553 10.09 17.98 -3.99
N LEU A 554 11.23 17.45 -4.40
CA LEU A 554 11.47 17.05 -5.79
C LEU A 554 10.90 15.66 -6.09
N TYR A 555 10.91 14.76 -5.10
CA TYR A 555 10.29 13.44 -5.23
C TYR A 555 8.77 13.52 -5.11
N GLU A 556 8.24 14.50 -4.34
CA GLU A 556 6.83 14.87 -4.38
C GLU A 556 6.39 15.31 -5.78
N GLN A 557 7.20 16.18 -6.43
CA GLN A 557 6.94 16.59 -7.81
C GLN A 557 7.02 15.42 -8.79
N GLU A 558 8.01 14.52 -8.62
CA GLU A 558 8.15 13.31 -9.43
C GLU A 558 6.91 12.42 -9.27
N MET A 559 6.47 12.18 -8.04
CA MET A 559 5.30 11.35 -7.74
C MET A 559 4.02 11.95 -8.33
N ALA A 560 3.78 13.25 -8.16
CA ALA A 560 2.63 13.94 -8.77
C ALA A 560 2.61 13.81 -10.29
N ARG A 561 3.79 13.82 -10.94
CA ARG A 561 3.93 13.65 -12.37
C ARG A 561 3.63 12.23 -12.83
N VAL A 562 4.15 11.21 -12.13
CA VAL A 562 3.87 9.80 -12.47
C VAL A 562 2.39 9.51 -12.27
N PHE A 563 1.85 9.81 -11.09
CA PHE A 563 0.45 9.57 -10.75
C PHE A 563 -0.52 10.27 -11.72
N GLY A 564 -0.25 11.54 -12.04
CA GLY A 564 -1.08 12.28 -12.98
C GLY A 564 -0.99 11.78 -14.42
N LEU A 565 0.19 11.34 -14.89
CA LEU A 565 0.30 10.74 -16.24
C LEU A 565 -0.38 9.37 -16.34
N GLU A 566 -0.37 8.54 -15.27
CA GLU A 566 -1.19 7.32 -15.24
C GLU A 566 -2.67 7.65 -15.49
N VAL A 567 -3.19 8.66 -14.78
CA VAL A 567 -4.57 9.11 -14.93
C VAL A 567 -4.85 9.64 -16.34
N LEU A 568 -3.99 10.53 -16.85
CA LEU A 568 -4.18 11.17 -18.16
C LEU A 568 -4.10 10.14 -19.31
N HIS A 569 -3.09 9.29 -19.29
CA HIS A 569 -2.89 8.29 -20.35
C HIS A 569 -4.02 7.26 -20.38
N MET A 570 -4.49 6.79 -19.21
CA MET A 570 -5.63 5.88 -19.16
C MET A 570 -6.94 6.58 -19.60
N ALA A 571 -7.12 7.85 -19.24
CA ALA A 571 -8.33 8.60 -19.60
C ALA A 571 -8.40 8.91 -21.10
N ASP A 572 -7.26 9.17 -21.77
CA ASP A 572 -7.20 9.62 -23.16
C ASP A 572 -6.86 8.51 -24.15
N ALA A 573 -6.50 7.31 -23.70
CA ALA A 573 -6.16 6.18 -24.57
C ALA A 573 -7.28 5.84 -25.55
N ASP A 574 -6.93 5.64 -26.83
CA ASP A 574 -7.85 5.16 -27.88
C ASP A 574 -8.21 3.69 -27.63
N VAL A 575 -7.21 2.91 -27.23
CA VAL A 575 -7.34 1.51 -26.79
C VAL A 575 -6.79 1.40 -25.38
N LEU A 576 -7.52 0.74 -24.50
CA LEU A 576 -7.09 0.52 -23.12
C LEU A 576 -5.72 -0.20 -23.09
N PRO A 577 -4.72 0.36 -22.39
CA PRO A 577 -3.33 -0.09 -22.47
C PRO A 577 -3.06 -1.28 -21.53
N TYR A 578 -3.85 -2.35 -21.63
CA TYR A 578 -3.66 -3.56 -20.85
C TYR A 578 -2.79 -4.58 -21.60
N ASP A 579 -1.74 -5.10 -20.96
CA ASP A 579 -0.91 -6.18 -21.50
C ASP A 579 -1.33 -7.55 -20.93
N TYR A 580 -2.32 -8.15 -21.53
CA TYR A 580 -2.76 -9.49 -21.18
C TYR A 580 -1.79 -10.59 -21.62
N SER A 581 -0.88 -10.31 -22.55
CA SER A 581 0.20 -11.26 -22.91
C SER A 581 1.15 -11.47 -21.73
N THR A 582 1.53 -10.40 -21.01
CA THR A 582 2.29 -10.52 -19.77
C THR A 582 1.48 -11.22 -18.69
N TYR A 583 0.20 -10.91 -18.55
CA TYR A 583 -0.68 -11.60 -17.59
C TYR A 583 -0.70 -13.12 -17.80
N GLY A 584 -0.85 -13.59 -19.02
CA GLY A 584 -0.86 -15.02 -19.35
C GLY A 584 0.45 -15.73 -19.00
N ARG A 585 1.60 -15.06 -19.18
CA ARG A 585 2.91 -15.57 -18.76
C ARG A 585 3.03 -15.66 -17.24
N GLU A 586 2.56 -14.66 -16.51
CA GLU A 586 2.56 -14.67 -15.04
C GLU A 586 1.62 -15.75 -14.47
N LEU A 587 0.42 -15.93 -15.06
CA LEU A 587 -0.47 -17.04 -14.69
C LEU A 587 0.22 -18.41 -14.81
N SER A 588 0.95 -18.62 -15.89
CA SER A 588 1.71 -19.85 -16.09
C SER A 588 2.79 -20.04 -15.03
N ALA A 589 3.49 -18.96 -14.66
CA ALA A 589 4.50 -18.97 -13.60
C ALA A 589 3.88 -19.25 -12.21
N TYR A 590 2.73 -18.65 -11.89
CA TYR A 590 2.02 -18.91 -10.63
C TYR A 590 1.57 -20.38 -10.49
N LEU A 591 1.11 -20.97 -11.58
CA LEU A 591 0.74 -22.39 -11.59
C LEU A 591 1.97 -23.31 -11.39
N GLU A 592 3.09 -22.99 -12.06
CA GLU A 592 4.35 -23.73 -11.91
C GLU A 592 4.89 -23.67 -10.46
N GLU A 593 4.83 -22.48 -9.83
CA GLU A 593 5.25 -22.30 -8.44
C GLU A 593 4.32 -23.04 -7.47
N ALA A 594 3.01 -22.99 -7.69
CA ALA A 594 2.05 -23.74 -6.88
C ALA A 594 2.23 -25.25 -7.01
N GLN A 595 2.58 -25.75 -8.21
CA GLN A 595 2.88 -27.17 -8.41
C GLN A 595 4.14 -27.59 -7.62
N LYS A 596 5.22 -26.80 -7.69
CA LYS A 596 6.44 -27.05 -6.90
C LYS A 596 6.14 -27.06 -5.40
N LYS A 597 5.30 -26.13 -4.94
CA LYS A 597 4.86 -26.04 -3.55
C LYS A 597 4.04 -27.27 -3.14
N ALA A 598 3.08 -27.70 -3.97
CA ALA A 598 2.29 -28.90 -3.72
C ALA A 598 3.18 -30.15 -3.58
N GLU A 599 4.18 -30.31 -4.47
CA GLU A 599 5.16 -31.39 -4.39
C GLU A 599 5.95 -31.34 -3.08
N ALA A 600 6.42 -30.16 -2.66
CA ALA A 600 7.18 -29.95 -1.43
C ALA A 600 6.37 -30.25 -0.17
N GLU A 601 5.09 -29.91 -0.15
CA GLU A 601 4.17 -30.14 0.98
C GLU A 601 3.54 -31.55 0.98
N GLY A 602 3.75 -32.32 -0.11
CA GLY A 602 3.26 -33.68 -0.24
C GLY A 602 1.81 -33.83 -0.75
N THR A 603 1.26 -32.76 -1.32
CA THR A 603 -0.05 -32.74 -2.00
C THR A 603 0.14 -33.21 -3.44
N THR A 604 0.17 -34.50 -3.68
CA THR A 604 0.58 -35.11 -4.97
C THR A 604 -0.57 -35.38 -5.93
N ASP A 605 -1.82 -35.36 -5.47
CA ASP A 605 -3.00 -35.73 -6.25
C ASP A 605 -3.72 -34.54 -6.89
N LEU A 606 -3.14 -33.31 -6.82
CA LEU A 606 -3.70 -32.11 -7.40
C LEU A 606 -3.42 -32.06 -8.91
N ASP A 607 -4.48 -31.94 -9.72
CA ASP A 607 -4.39 -31.89 -11.19
C ASP A 607 -4.28 -30.44 -11.69
N PHE A 608 -3.09 -30.03 -12.11
CA PHE A 608 -2.80 -28.70 -12.69
C PHE A 608 -3.10 -28.63 -14.20
N GLY A 609 -3.15 -29.76 -14.91
CA GLY A 609 -3.25 -29.81 -16.37
C GLY A 609 -4.39 -28.95 -16.97
N PRO A 610 -5.62 -29.00 -16.44
CA PRO A 610 -6.71 -28.17 -16.94
C PRO A 610 -6.49 -26.66 -16.79
N ALA A 611 -5.80 -26.21 -15.72
CA ALA A 611 -5.48 -24.80 -15.48
C ALA A 611 -4.33 -24.33 -16.38
N GLU A 612 -3.30 -25.16 -16.56
CA GLU A 612 -2.18 -24.89 -17.47
C GLU A 612 -2.65 -24.75 -18.91
N GLU A 613 -3.54 -25.62 -19.39
CA GLU A 613 -4.12 -25.54 -20.72
C GLU A 613 -4.98 -24.26 -20.87
N ALA A 614 -5.75 -23.86 -19.83
CA ALA A 614 -6.53 -22.65 -19.83
C ALA A 614 -5.62 -21.39 -19.87
N ALA A 615 -4.54 -21.37 -19.10
CA ALA A 615 -3.56 -20.28 -19.09
C ALA A 615 -2.83 -20.14 -20.44
N LYS A 616 -2.52 -21.28 -21.07
CA LYS A 616 -1.95 -21.28 -22.43
C LYS A 616 -2.92 -20.69 -23.47
N GLN A 617 -4.19 -21.07 -23.45
CA GLN A 617 -5.21 -20.53 -24.33
C GLN A 617 -5.42 -19.01 -24.07
N PHE A 618 -5.44 -18.61 -22.81
CA PHE A 618 -5.48 -17.19 -22.44
C PHE A 618 -4.32 -16.42 -23.10
N THR A 619 -3.08 -16.91 -22.97
CA THR A 619 -1.90 -16.29 -23.57
C THR A 619 -1.99 -16.22 -25.09
N GLU A 620 -2.45 -17.30 -25.76
CA GLU A 620 -2.61 -17.33 -27.22
C GLU A 620 -3.59 -16.27 -27.73
N TYR A 621 -4.73 -16.08 -27.05
CA TYR A 621 -5.69 -15.03 -27.41
C TYR A 621 -5.20 -13.62 -27.01
N ALA A 622 -4.53 -13.49 -25.87
CA ALA A 622 -3.90 -12.24 -25.46
C ALA A 622 -2.88 -11.72 -26.47
N ASP A 623 -2.04 -12.61 -27.05
CA ASP A 623 -1.08 -12.27 -28.09
C ASP A 623 -1.76 -11.82 -29.40
N GLN A 624 -2.94 -12.35 -29.72
CA GLN A 624 -3.73 -11.91 -30.87
C GLN A 624 -4.36 -10.52 -30.60
N VAL A 625 -4.90 -10.30 -29.41
CA VAL A 625 -5.42 -9.00 -28.98
C VAL A 625 -4.32 -7.95 -29.00
N ARG A 626 -3.11 -8.29 -28.52
CA ARG A 626 -1.96 -7.40 -28.54
C ARG A 626 -1.61 -6.90 -29.95
N GLN A 627 -1.75 -7.75 -30.98
CA GLN A 627 -1.54 -7.33 -32.35
C GLN A 627 -2.54 -6.26 -32.82
N LYS A 628 -3.81 -6.32 -32.34
CA LYS A 628 -4.79 -5.26 -32.59
C LYS A 628 -4.45 -3.97 -31.83
N GLN A 629 -4.01 -4.10 -30.58
CA GLN A 629 -3.59 -2.94 -29.77
C GLN A 629 -2.36 -2.25 -30.34
N ASP A 630 -1.43 -2.98 -30.94
CA ASP A 630 -0.23 -2.42 -31.58
C ASP A 630 -0.53 -1.74 -32.93
N HIS A 631 -1.70 -2.01 -33.55
CA HIS A 631 -2.14 -1.47 -34.82
C HIS A 631 -3.58 -0.89 -34.79
N PRO A 632 -3.89 -0.02 -33.82
CA PRO A 632 -5.24 0.51 -33.62
C PRO A 632 -5.71 1.37 -34.81
N ASP A 633 -4.77 1.89 -35.62
CA ASP A 633 -5.04 2.62 -36.87
C ASP A 633 -5.73 1.78 -37.99
N GLN A 634 -5.67 0.46 -37.83
CA GLN A 634 -6.34 -0.49 -38.75
C GLN A 634 -7.79 -0.78 -38.35
N GLU A 635 -8.18 -0.37 -37.15
CA GLU A 635 -9.51 -0.60 -36.58
C GLU A 635 -10.45 0.61 -36.79
N SER A 636 -11.76 0.34 -36.95
CA SER A 636 -12.76 1.40 -36.95
C SER A 636 -13.11 1.86 -35.56
N GLN A 637 -13.60 3.09 -35.36
CA GLN A 637 -14.00 3.59 -34.03
C GLN A 637 -15.03 2.69 -33.34
N PRO A 638 -16.09 2.14 -33.97
CA PRO A 638 -16.96 1.17 -33.33
C PRO A 638 -16.25 -0.14 -32.95
N SER A 639 -15.24 -0.55 -33.69
CA SER A 639 -14.42 -1.73 -33.39
C SER A 639 -13.55 -1.48 -32.14
N LEU A 640 -12.95 -0.30 -32.02
CA LEU A 640 -12.16 0.11 -30.87
C LEU A 640 -13.00 0.19 -29.59
N ALA A 641 -14.22 0.73 -29.67
CA ALA A 641 -15.12 0.77 -28.53
C ALA A 641 -15.49 -0.65 -28.04
N ALA A 642 -15.81 -1.55 -28.98
CA ALA A 642 -16.10 -2.95 -28.65
C ALA A 642 -14.87 -3.66 -28.07
N LEU A 643 -13.68 -3.40 -28.60
CA LEU A 643 -12.42 -3.92 -28.08
C LEU A 643 -12.18 -3.44 -26.64
N ASN A 644 -12.37 -2.15 -26.37
CA ASN A 644 -12.21 -1.59 -25.03
C ASN A 644 -13.19 -2.20 -24.01
N ASP A 645 -14.45 -2.45 -24.41
CA ASP A 645 -15.44 -3.14 -23.56
C ASP A 645 -14.99 -4.56 -23.20
N GLN A 646 -14.42 -5.29 -24.16
CA GLN A 646 -13.88 -6.63 -23.91
C GLN A 646 -12.63 -6.56 -23.01
N LEU A 647 -11.68 -5.68 -23.32
CA LEU A 647 -10.46 -5.51 -22.54
C LEU A 647 -10.75 -5.20 -21.08
N ARG A 648 -11.70 -4.28 -20.80
CA ARG A 648 -12.13 -3.93 -19.43
C ARG A 648 -12.72 -5.12 -18.68
N ALA A 649 -13.44 -6.01 -19.35
CA ALA A 649 -14.17 -7.12 -18.74
C ALA A 649 -13.24 -8.25 -18.25
N VAL A 650 -12.03 -8.39 -18.82
CA VAL A 650 -11.14 -9.54 -18.55
C VAL A 650 -10.77 -9.69 -17.07
N GLU A 651 -10.44 -8.59 -16.38
CA GLU A 651 -10.07 -8.67 -14.94
C GLU A 651 -11.26 -9.14 -14.09
N GLY A 652 -12.47 -8.68 -14.41
CA GLY A 652 -13.71 -9.11 -13.76
C GLY A 652 -14.03 -10.61 -13.95
N ASP A 653 -13.53 -11.23 -15.02
CA ASP A 653 -13.71 -12.67 -15.26
C ASP A 653 -12.94 -13.55 -14.27
N PHE A 654 -11.91 -13.01 -13.60
CA PHE A 654 -11.21 -13.71 -12.53
C PHE A 654 -11.98 -13.74 -11.19
N LEU A 655 -13.12 -13.08 -11.09
CA LEU A 655 -13.91 -13.08 -9.86
C LEU A 655 -14.71 -14.39 -9.67
N SER A 656 -14.71 -14.91 -8.44
CA SER A 656 -15.61 -15.94 -7.97
C SER A 656 -16.70 -15.32 -7.08
N GLN A 657 -17.97 -15.49 -7.44
CA GLN A 657 -19.08 -14.95 -6.65
C GLN A 657 -19.20 -15.60 -5.26
N ALA A 658 -18.67 -16.80 -5.09
CA ALA A 658 -18.61 -17.48 -3.78
C ALA A 658 -17.49 -16.91 -2.89
N GLY A 659 -16.54 -16.18 -3.48
CA GLY A 659 -15.32 -15.71 -2.81
C GLY A 659 -14.37 -16.86 -2.43
N LEU A 660 -13.35 -16.51 -1.64
CA LEU A 660 -12.38 -17.47 -1.13
C LEU A 660 -12.96 -18.28 0.06
N PRO A 661 -12.47 -19.50 0.31
CA PRO A 661 -12.88 -20.28 1.48
C PRO A 661 -12.72 -19.47 2.78
N ASP A 662 -13.77 -19.49 3.62
CA ASP A 662 -13.85 -18.75 4.90
C ASP A 662 -13.62 -17.21 4.82
N ARG A 663 -13.50 -16.67 3.61
CA ARG A 663 -13.28 -15.23 3.31
C ARG A 663 -14.09 -14.78 2.09
N PRO A 664 -15.43 -14.90 2.11
CA PRO A 664 -16.28 -14.70 0.93
C PRO A 664 -16.29 -13.27 0.39
N TRP A 665 -15.80 -12.30 1.17
CA TRP A 665 -15.66 -10.93 0.72
C TRP A 665 -14.58 -10.78 -0.38
N PHE A 666 -13.49 -11.56 -0.30
CA PHE A 666 -12.44 -11.63 -1.31
C PHE A 666 -12.90 -12.51 -2.46
N LYS A 667 -13.18 -11.92 -3.61
CA LYS A 667 -13.75 -12.59 -4.79
C LYS A 667 -12.71 -12.92 -5.85
N HIS A 668 -11.58 -12.17 -5.88
CA HIS A 668 -10.56 -12.35 -6.89
C HIS A 668 -9.81 -13.68 -6.71
N THR A 669 -9.72 -14.48 -7.79
CA THR A 669 -9.10 -15.82 -7.73
C THR A 669 -7.58 -15.77 -7.89
N ILE A 670 -7.02 -14.65 -8.38
CA ILE A 670 -5.58 -14.50 -8.62
C ILE A 670 -4.89 -13.76 -7.47
N TYR A 671 -5.53 -12.75 -6.84
CA TYR A 671 -4.93 -11.92 -5.81
C TYR A 671 -5.80 -11.81 -4.57
N ALA A 672 -5.19 -12.06 -3.41
CA ALA A 672 -5.74 -11.70 -2.10
C ALA A 672 -4.60 -11.54 -1.08
N PRO A 673 -4.84 -10.84 0.07
CA PRO A 673 -3.93 -10.90 1.19
C PRO A 673 -3.89 -12.32 1.75
N GLY A 674 -2.71 -12.78 2.16
CA GLY A 674 -2.59 -14.08 2.80
C GLY A 674 -3.25 -14.09 4.18
N GLU A 675 -3.94 -15.17 4.55
CA GLU A 675 -4.60 -15.30 5.86
C GLU A 675 -3.61 -15.18 7.03
N TYR A 676 -2.36 -15.60 6.83
CA TYR A 676 -1.31 -15.59 7.86
C TYR A 676 -0.16 -14.62 7.58
N THR A 677 -0.17 -13.92 6.44
CA THR A 677 0.76 -12.83 6.12
C THR A 677 0.10 -11.46 6.28
N GLY A 678 -1.16 -11.36 5.92
CA GLY A 678 -2.00 -10.16 6.01
C GLY A 678 -1.81 -9.20 4.84
N TYR A 679 -0.72 -8.46 4.76
CA TYR A 679 -0.51 -7.48 3.67
C TYR A 679 0.04 -8.11 2.39
N ALA A 680 0.99 -9.04 2.51
CA ALA A 680 1.62 -9.63 1.35
C ALA A 680 0.63 -10.34 0.44
N ALA A 681 0.78 -10.15 -0.86
CA ALA A 681 0.00 -10.85 -1.86
C ALA A 681 0.23 -12.36 -1.77
N VAL A 682 -0.85 -13.11 -1.80
CA VAL A 682 -0.82 -14.54 -2.12
C VAL A 682 -1.49 -14.69 -3.47
N VAL A 683 -0.68 -15.08 -4.47
CA VAL A 683 -1.19 -15.36 -5.81
C VAL A 683 -1.96 -16.68 -5.82
N ILE A 684 -3.00 -16.77 -6.63
CA ILE A 684 -3.94 -17.91 -6.67
C ILE A 684 -4.29 -18.43 -5.26
N PRO A 685 -4.80 -17.53 -4.39
CA PRO A 685 -4.85 -17.75 -2.94
C PRO A 685 -5.65 -18.98 -2.53
N GLY A 686 -6.77 -19.24 -3.18
CA GLY A 686 -7.59 -20.42 -2.86
C GLY A 686 -6.85 -21.74 -3.01
N VAL A 687 -5.93 -21.84 -3.99
CA VAL A 687 -5.10 -23.02 -4.23
C VAL A 687 -3.92 -23.05 -3.26
N ASN A 688 -3.14 -21.97 -3.19
CA ASN A 688 -1.91 -21.91 -2.40
C ASN A 688 -2.14 -22.10 -0.90
N GLU A 689 -3.19 -21.47 -0.35
CA GLU A 689 -3.54 -21.62 1.07
C GLU A 689 -4.05 -23.02 1.41
N ALA A 690 -4.82 -23.64 0.48
CA ALA A 690 -5.27 -25.01 0.68
C ALA A 690 -4.11 -26.02 0.64
N ILE A 691 -3.08 -25.81 -0.20
CA ILE A 691 -1.84 -26.59 -0.20
C ILE A 691 -1.12 -26.45 1.15
N GLU A 692 -0.93 -25.21 1.63
CA GLU A 692 -0.31 -24.95 2.95
C GLU A 692 -1.06 -25.61 4.11
N ALA A 693 -2.40 -25.58 4.04
CA ALA A 693 -3.26 -26.24 5.02
C ALA A 693 -3.30 -27.76 4.88
N LYS A 694 -2.63 -28.33 3.87
CA LYS A 694 -2.65 -29.78 3.53
C LYS A 694 -4.08 -30.32 3.35
N ASN A 695 -4.92 -29.52 2.71
CA ASN A 695 -6.32 -29.85 2.44
C ASN A 695 -6.54 -30.11 0.95
N ASP A 696 -6.19 -31.34 0.51
CA ASP A 696 -6.22 -31.74 -0.90
C ASP A 696 -7.60 -31.55 -1.54
N ALA A 697 -8.67 -31.79 -0.78
CA ALA A 697 -10.04 -31.63 -1.29
C ALA A 697 -10.39 -30.16 -1.61
N VAL A 698 -10.02 -29.25 -0.72
CA VAL A 698 -10.20 -27.80 -0.95
C VAL A 698 -9.26 -27.31 -2.05
N ALA A 699 -8.00 -27.78 -2.09
CA ALA A 699 -7.04 -27.43 -3.13
C ALA A 699 -7.58 -27.81 -4.53
N GLN A 700 -8.10 -29.02 -4.71
CA GLN A 700 -8.71 -29.47 -5.97
C GLN A 700 -9.98 -28.68 -6.32
N GLN A 701 -10.82 -28.36 -5.34
CA GLN A 701 -12.00 -27.52 -5.55
C GLN A 701 -11.59 -26.10 -6.02
N GLN A 702 -10.62 -25.49 -5.37
CA GLN A 702 -10.14 -24.14 -5.72
C GLN A 702 -9.39 -24.12 -7.06
N MET A 703 -8.66 -25.19 -7.40
CA MET A 703 -8.08 -25.37 -8.73
C MET A 703 -9.16 -25.38 -9.83
N THR A 704 -10.30 -26.00 -9.56
CA THR A 704 -11.43 -25.97 -10.50
C THR A 704 -12.01 -24.57 -10.65
N VAL A 705 -12.20 -23.85 -9.54
CA VAL A 705 -12.69 -22.45 -9.55
C VAL A 705 -11.74 -21.54 -10.33
N LEU A 706 -10.44 -21.65 -10.09
CA LEU A 706 -9.39 -20.92 -10.80
C LEU A 706 -9.40 -21.24 -12.31
N THR A 707 -9.45 -22.54 -12.66
CA THR A 707 -9.49 -22.99 -14.06
C THR A 707 -10.67 -22.40 -14.81
N ASP A 708 -11.85 -22.39 -14.17
CA ASP A 708 -13.05 -21.84 -14.80
C ASP A 708 -12.98 -20.30 -14.93
N ALA A 709 -12.33 -19.61 -13.99
CA ALA A 709 -12.07 -18.17 -14.09
C ALA A 709 -11.12 -17.85 -15.26
N ILE A 710 -10.00 -18.57 -15.37
CA ILE A 710 -9.05 -18.40 -16.49
C ILE A 710 -9.74 -18.67 -17.84
N ARG A 711 -10.61 -19.68 -17.92
CA ARG A 711 -11.36 -19.98 -19.15
C ARG A 711 -12.34 -18.88 -19.53
N ARG A 712 -13.02 -18.26 -18.57
CA ARG A 712 -13.90 -17.10 -18.86
C ARG A 712 -13.07 -15.94 -19.42
N ALA A 713 -11.97 -15.58 -18.77
CA ALA A 713 -11.07 -14.53 -19.22
C ALA A 713 -10.47 -14.82 -20.62
N ALA A 714 -10.07 -16.08 -20.88
CA ALA A 714 -9.63 -16.51 -22.21
C ALA A 714 -10.72 -16.40 -23.29
N GLN A 715 -11.98 -16.71 -22.91
CA GLN A 715 -13.12 -16.55 -23.83
C GLN A 715 -13.37 -15.08 -24.19
N THR A 716 -13.31 -14.17 -23.23
CA THR A 716 -13.43 -12.73 -23.45
C THR A 716 -12.30 -12.21 -24.35
N LEU A 717 -11.06 -12.65 -24.13
CA LEU A 717 -9.94 -12.31 -25.02
C LEU A 717 -10.11 -12.91 -26.44
N ARG A 718 -10.67 -14.11 -26.58
CA ARG A 718 -10.99 -14.66 -27.91
C ARG A 718 -12.00 -13.80 -28.65
N GLU A 719 -13.05 -13.33 -27.97
CA GLU A 719 -14.05 -12.43 -28.56
C GLU A 719 -13.45 -11.07 -28.93
N ALA A 720 -12.50 -10.56 -28.13
CA ALA A 720 -11.72 -9.37 -28.45
C ALA A 720 -10.79 -9.56 -29.67
N ALA A 721 -10.25 -10.77 -29.87
CA ALA A 721 -9.38 -11.11 -31.00
C ALA A 721 -10.15 -11.28 -32.34
N GLU A 722 -11.42 -11.75 -32.28
CA GLU A 722 -12.29 -11.90 -33.46
C GLU A 722 -12.80 -10.56 -33.97
#